data_6ff78f0b6eab23df4fe7ef63fc97813b
#
_entry.id   6ff78f0b6eab23df4fe7ef63fc97813b
#
_cell.length_a   1.000
_cell.length_b   1.000
_cell.length_c   1.000
_cell.angle_alpha   90.00
_cell.angle_beta   90.00
_cell.angle_gamma   90.00
#
_symmetry.space_group_name_H-M   'P 1'
#
loop_
_entity.id
_entity.type
_entity.pdbx_description
1 polymer ?
#
loop_
_entity_poly.entity_id
_entity_poly.type
_entity_poly.pdbx_seq_one_letter_code
_entity_poly.pdbx_strand_id
1 'polypeptide(L)'
;MKKEKNLKRQNRGHLSELPAQKYRLGGVWLNVLPDDLWLRISTGESVWEALQNTDVELESDCGGMGTCGKCKIKVLSEIGPPSTQERELLNEWELNQGIRLACRTRVFRDMVISTTEAEREEEYLKILTTSHHLTHRYIPTPELAPLISKQRLTLSPDIQQDGLSDLDAIKLGLGSEYNDLKAPLNCLHSLPQKLKKTQSRGTAVLHEHCLLDWQTQDKADSRYGLVFDLGTSTLVGKLFSFADGSEVAVASCLNSQSRRGADVISRLKFIREHPEGLESLRRLVVNDLNQLTSHLLSSAGLHLEDIFIAVAAGNTTMQHILLGLSPVGIAEAPFSPVLTDGLVVNAREVGLRLHPSALLYVMPVKSGYIGGDLLSFMLTSGVTEQEDEIILGLDLGTNGEIFLGSGKRLLTCSTAAGPALEGARISHGMIAKAGAIEGVSFEEGELHYRVIGNIKPKGICGSGLVDLVAVLLCCGIIDQEGLIRPPQQGVAEGLHSRIINQAGVNDFLIASPEESYDSRPVYLTQKDVRELQLAKGAIAAGIKTLMDKIGIGTQDIGHVYLAGALGNYVAPYSTIRIGLLPAVNLEIVRSLGNAASTGASLILLVKRYWQTAAELAQFIEHVELSNRADFNQYFIKHMDFPEESLQPDSIATKQTA
;
A
#
# COMPACT_ATOMS: atom_id res chain seq x y z
N MET A 1 1.92 -47.42 -23.01
CA MET A 1 3.17 -47.59 -22.22
C MET A 1 4.43 -47.15 -22.96
N LYS A 2 4.48 -45.95 -23.58
CA LYS A 2 5.68 -45.39 -24.20
C LYS A 2 5.73 -43.84 -24.14
N LYS A 3 4.86 -43.19 -23.40
CA LYS A 3 4.83 -41.71 -23.21
C LYS A 3 5.23 -41.23 -21.80
N GLU A 4 5.36 -42.13 -20.83
CA GLU A 4 5.70 -41.73 -19.43
C GLU A 4 7.22 -41.77 -19.10
N LYS A 5 8.06 -42.22 -20.02
CA LYS A 5 9.53 -42.30 -19.76
C LYS A 5 10.35 -41.09 -20.23
N ASN A 6 9.73 -40.11 -20.91
CA ASN A 6 10.46 -38.94 -21.43
C ASN A 6 10.36 -37.69 -20.56
N LEU A 7 9.49 -37.64 -19.53
CA LEU A 7 9.43 -36.48 -18.61
C LEU A 7 10.48 -36.54 -17.47
N LYS A 8 11.10 -37.69 -17.23
CA LYS A 8 12.11 -37.83 -16.14
C LYS A 8 13.55 -37.53 -16.55
N ARG A 9 13.82 -37.11 -17.79
CA ARG A 9 15.19 -36.86 -18.29
C ARG A 9 15.51 -35.37 -18.59
N GLN A 10 14.53 -34.43 -18.51
CA GLN A 10 14.80 -33.01 -18.80
C GLN A 10 15.13 -32.16 -17.58
N ASN A 11 14.91 -32.61 -16.35
CA ASN A 11 15.23 -31.84 -15.12
C ASN A 11 16.61 -32.18 -14.49
N ARG A 12 17.50 -32.87 -15.20
CA ARG A 12 18.89 -33.09 -14.73
C ARG A 12 19.94 -32.19 -15.37
N GLY A 13 19.53 -31.18 -16.16
CA GLY A 13 20.42 -30.38 -17.01
C GLY A 13 20.83 -29.00 -16.47
N HIS A 14 20.37 -28.53 -15.29
CA HIS A 14 20.70 -27.18 -14.78
C HIS A 14 21.45 -27.15 -13.44
N LEU A 15 22.17 -28.22 -13.10
CA LEU A 15 23.00 -28.29 -11.88
C LEU A 15 24.49 -27.95 -12.10
N SER A 16 24.87 -27.38 -13.26
CA SER A 16 26.30 -27.22 -13.59
C SER A 16 26.82 -25.78 -13.66
N GLU A 17 26.05 -24.75 -13.27
CA GLU A 17 26.57 -23.36 -13.25
C GLU A 17 26.17 -22.59 -11.98
N LEU A 18 26.52 -23.13 -10.80
CA LEU A 18 26.60 -22.34 -9.57
C LEU A 18 28.06 -22.15 -9.20
N PRO A 19 28.49 -20.94 -8.79
CA PRO A 19 29.91 -20.69 -8.50
C PRO A 19 30.39 -21.56 -7.34
N ALA A 20 31.52 -22.21 -7.55
CA ALA A 20 32.16 -23.20 -6.67
C ALA A 20 32.79 -22.58 -5.39
N GLN A 21 32.05 -21.74 -4.66
CA GLN A 21 32.48 -21.20 -3.36
C GLN A 21 31.35 -21.24 -2.35
N LYS A 22 31.19 -22.38 -1.70
CA LYS A 22 30.67 -22.60 -0.33
C LYS A 22 30.30 -24.06 -0.07
N TYR A 23 31.19 -24.97 -0.41
CA TYR A 23 31.11 -26.34 0.15
C TYR A 23 31.72 -26.33 1.57
N ARG A 24 30.95 -25.96 2.59
CA ARG A 24 31.22 -26.42 3.96
C ARG A 24 30.55 -27.78 4.12
N LEU A 25 31.34 -28.79 4.42
CA LEU A 25 30.92 -30.14 4.83
C LEU A 25 30.08 -29.99 6.11
N GLY A 26 28.75 -30.33 6.05
CA GLY A 26 27.89 -30.32 7.23
C GLY A 26 26.51 -29.66 7.06
N GLY A 27 25.84 -29.77 5.91
CA GLY A 27 24.46 -29.26 5.72
C GLY A 27 23.40 -30.35 5.85
N VAL A 28 22.21 -29.97 6.23
CA VAL A 28 20.98 -30.78 6.31
C VAL A 28 20.02 -30.44 5.17
N TRP A 29 19.12 -31.36 4.84
CA TRP A 29 18.12 -31.14 3.80
C TRP A 29 16.80 -30.65 4.39
N LEU A 30 16.24 -29.62 3.77
CA LEU A 30 14.87 -29.14 4.01
C LEU A 30 14.05 -29.37 2.74
N ASN A 31 13.01 -30.22 2.84
CA ASN A 31 12.01 -30.39 1.78
C ASN A 31 10.77 -29.56 2.13
N VAL A 32 10.32 -28.76 1.19
CA VAL A 32 9.19 -27.84 1.32
C VAL A 32 8.08 -28.27 0.40
N LEU A 33 6.95 -28.67 0.96
CA LEU A 33 5.73 -29.04 0.25
C LEU A 33 4.73 -27.86 0.25
N PRO A 34 3.85 -27.75 -0.77
CA PRO A 34 3.61 -28.67 -1.89
C PRO A 34 4.58 -28.54 -3.08
N ASP A 35 5.46 -27.54 -3.08
CA ASP A 35 6.33 -27.21 -4.23
C ASP A 35 7.45 -28.25 -4.49
N ASP A 36 7.58 -29.27 -3.64
CA ASP A 36 8.65 -30.29 -3.64
C ASP A 36 10.05 -29.67 -3.76
N LEU A 37 10.23 -28.51 -3.11
CA LEU A 37 11.47 -27.76 -3.12
C LEU A 37 12.46 -28.35 -2.13
N TRP A 38 13.62 -28.79 -2.62
CA TRP A 38 14.70 -29.33 -1.80
C TRP A 38 15.80 -28.30 -1.62
N LEU A 39 16.02 -27.88 -0.39
CA LEU A 39 17.05 -26.91 0.01
C LEU A 39 18.12 -27.61 0.84
N ARG A 40 19.39 -27.34 0.55
CA ARG A 40 20.50 -27.73 1.41
C ARG A 40 20.89 -26.51 2.25
N ILE A 41 20.70 -26.59 3.55
CA ILE A 41 20.86 -25.49 4.48
C ILE A 41 21.89 -25.79 5.55
N SER A 42 22.38 -24.77 6.23
CA SER A 42 23.31 -24.91 7.35
C SER A 42 22.60 -25.50 8.57
N THR A 43 23.25 -26.43 9.28
CA THR A 43 22.69 -26.98 10.52
C THR A 43 22.44 -25.86 11.54
N GLY A 44 21.21 -25.77 12.06
CA GLY A 44 20.81 -24.73 13.01
C GLY A 44 20.27 -23.45 12.37
N GLU A 45 20.22 -23.37 11.05
CA GLU A 45 19.52 -22.30 10.31
C GLU A 45 18.01 -22.42 10.53
N SER A 46 17.31 -21.30 10.63
CA SER A 46 15.84 -21.34 10.75
C SER A 46 15.19 -21.60 9.40
N VAL A 47 14.00 -22.21 9.42
CA VAL A 47 13.19 -22.39 8.20
C VAL A 47 12.92 -21.06 7.53
N TRP A 48 12.67 -20.01 8.29
CA TRP A 48 12.48 -18.66 7.77
C TRP A 48 13.69 -18.16 6.96
N GLU A 49 14.90 -18.26 7.52
CA GLU A 49 16.13 -17.87 6.84
C GLU A 49 16.37 -18.69 5.56
N ALA A 50 16.13 -20.00 5.63
CA ALA A 50 16.27 -20.92 4.51
C ALA A 50 15.36 -20.57 3.32
N LEU A 51 14.13 -20.11 3.60
CA LEU A 51 13.13 -19.78 2.57
C LEU A 51 13.28 -18.38 1.99
N GLN A 52 14.05 -17.49 2.61
CA GLN A 52 14.23 -16.09 2.20
C GLN A 52 14.74 -15.88 0.77
N ASN A 53 15.45 -16.86 0.21
CA ASN A 53 16.02 -16.80 -1.15
C ASN A 53 15.27 -17.73 -2.12
N THR A 54 14.06 -18.15 -1.78
CA THR A 54 13.19 -19.01 -2.60
C THR A 54 11.90 -18.26 -2.96
N ASP A 55 11.15 -18.84 -3.88
CA ASP A 55 9.82 -18.33 -4.27
C ASP A 55 8.69 -18.76 -3.30
N VAL A 56 9.04 -19.47 -2.20
CA VAL A 56 8.06 -19.91 -1.19
C VAL A 56 7.64 -18.75 -0.32
N GLU A 57 6.36 -18.45 -0.31
CA GLU A 57 5.78 -17.36 0.46
C GLU A 57 5.33 -17.83 1.85
N LEU A 58 5.73 -17.07 2.89
CA LEU A 58 5.24 -17.24 4.25
C LEU A 58 4.71 -15.90 4.76
N GLU A 59 3.52 -15.87 5.33
CA GLU A 59 2.97 -14.68 5.96
C GLU A 59 3.84 -14.26 7.16
N SER A 60 4.18 -12.99 7.26
CA SER A 60 4.91 -12.45 8.42
C SER A 60 4.79 -10.94 8.54
N ASP A 61 4.22 -10.46 9.64
CA ASP A 61 4.17 -9.03 9.94
C ASP A 61 5.49 -8.53 10.56
N CYS A 62 6.26 -9.41 11.19
CA CYS A 62 7.48 -9.04 11.91
C CYS A 62 8.78 -9.35 11.14
N GLY A 63 8.70 -9.79 9.89
CA GLY A 63 9.89 -10.11 9.09
C GLY A 63 10.81 -11.19 9.70
N GLY A 64 10.22 -12.15 10.42
CA GLY A 64 10.98 -13.25 11.04
C GLY A 64 11.48 -12.98 12.46
N MET A 65 11.11 -11.86 13.10
CA MET A 65 11.52 -11.55 14.47
C MET A 65 10.85 -12.41 15.56
N GLY A 66 9.80 -13.17 15.19
CA GLY A 66 9.13 -14.11 16.10
C GLY A 66 8.14 -13.47 17.06
N THR A 67 7.54 -12.34 16.69
CA THR A 67 6.61 -11.58 17.53
C THR A 67 5.17 -11.58 17.02
N CYS A 68 4.91 -11.91 15.74
CA CYS A 68 3.57 -11.82 15.14
C CYS A 68 2.79 -13.13 15.08
N GLY A 69 3.45 -14.29 15.19
CA GLY A 69 2.80 -15.61 15.12
C GLY A 69 2.31 -16.05 13.74
N LYS A 70 2.58 -15.29 12.65
CA LYS A 70 1.98 -15.54 11.33
C LYS A 70 2.77 -16.47 10.41
N CYS A 71 4.10 -16.58 10.57
CA CYS A 71 4.93 -17.46 9.72
C CYS A 71 4.76 -18.94 10.05
N LYS A 72 3.51 -19.43 9.98
CA LYS A 72 3.11 -20.79 10.36
C LYS A 72 3.52 -21.78 9.27
N ILE A 73 4.13 -22.88 9.69
CA ILE A 73 4.46 -24.03 8.85
C ILE A 73 3.99 -25.30 9.57
N LYS A 74 3.62 -26.32 8.82
CA LYS A 74 3.38 -27.65 9.38
C LYS A 74 4.62 -28.50 9.21
N VAL A 75 5.22 -28.94 10.30
CA VAL A 75 6.36 -29.87 10.25
C VAL A 75 5.83 -31.29 10.15
N LEU A 76 6.21 -31.99 9.08
CA LEU A 76 5.75 -33.35 8.76
C LEU A 76 6.75 -34.43 9.21
N SER A 77 7.98 -34.03 9.51
CA SER A 77 9.01 -34.88 10.11
C SER A 77 8.97 -34.79 11.64
N GLU A 78 9.80 -35.61 12.29
CA GLU A 78 9.92 -35.58 13.73
C GLU A 78 10.42 -34.21 14.22
N ILE A 79 9.71 -33.58 15.17
CA ILE A 79 9.98 -32.23 15.66
C ILE A 79 10.16 -32.24 17.17
N GLY A 80 11.04 -31.36 17.64
CA GLY A 80 11.24 -31.11 19.07
C GLY A 80 10.08 -30.36 19.74
N PRO A 81 10.12 -30.18 21.07
CA PRO A 81 9.10 -29.44 21.78
C PRO A 81 9.05 -27.97 21.30
N PRO A 82 7.86 -27.34 21.33
CA PRO A 82 7.73 -25.94 20.95
C PRO A 82 8.50 -25.02 21.89
N SER A 83 9.06 -23.94 21.33
CA SER A 83 9.72 -22.88 22.09
C SER A 83 8.73 -22.12 22.98
N THR A 84 9.23 -21.36 23.95
CA THR A 84 8.38 -20.51 24.81
C THR A 84 7.55 -19.53 24.00
N GLN A 85 8.16 -18.90 22.97
CA GLN A 85 7.47 -17.95 22.10
C GLN A 85 6.40 -18.62 21.23
N GLU A 86 6.61 -19.86 20.76
CA GLU A 86 5.59 -20.61 20.04
C GLU A 86 4.41 -20.95 20.94
N ARG A 87 4.64 -21.23 22.22
CA ARG A 87 3.55 -21.48 23.20
C ARG A 87 2.73 -20.22 23.52
N GLU A 88 3.32 -19.04 23.38
CA GLU A 88 2.64 -17.76 23.60
C GLU A 88 1.83 -17.32 22.36
N LEU A 89 2.28 -17.69 21.17
CA LEU A 89 1.74 -17.21 19.88
C LEU A 89 0.89 -18.23 19.12
N LEU A 90 1.00 -19.54 19.45
CA LEU A 90 0.24 -20.63 18.86
C LEU A 90 -0.63 -21.29 19.94
N ASN A 91 -1.83 -21.66 19.57
CA ASN A 91 -2.71 -22.38 20.49
C ASN A 91 -2.31 -23.88 20.59
N GLU A 92 -2.82 -24.58 21.63
CA GLU A 92 -2.48 -25.97 21.87
C GLU A 92 -2.88 -26.91 20.73
N TRP A 93 -3.97 -26.61 20.03
CA TRP A 93 -4.41 -27.40 18.89
C TRP A 93 -3.39 -27.31 17.73
N GLU A 94 -2.92 -26.10 17.42
CA GLU A 94 -1.89 -25.87 16.39
C GLU A 94 -0.61 -26.61 16.72
N LEU A 95 -0.16 -26.48 17.95
CA LEU A 95 1.05 -27.17 18.43
C LEU A 95 0.93 -28.69 18.32
N ASN A 96 -0.25 -29.25 18.64
CA ASN A 96 -0.55 -30.67 18.54
C ASN A 96 -0.66 -31.17 17.09
N GLN A 97 -1.02 -30.29 16.14
CA GLN A 97 -1.03 -30.60 14.70
C GLN A 97 0.36 -30.51 14.03
N GLY A 98 1.39 -30.21 14.81
CA GLY A 98 2.76 -30.03 14.30
C GLY A 98 2.99 -28.67 13.63
N ILE A 99 2.10 -27.70 13.89
CA ILE A 99 2.30 -26.32 13.41
C ILE A 99 3.38 -25.65 14.26
N ARG A 100 4.29 -24.96 13.60
CA ARG A 100 5.42 -24.22 14.19
C ARG A 100 5.58 -22.88 13.49
N LEU A 101 6.35 -21.99 14.09
CA LEU A 101 6.73 -20.72 13.47
C LEU A 101 8.05 -20.91 12.70
N ALA A 102 8.05 -20.67 11.39
CA ALA A 102 9.23 -20.82 10.54
C ALA A 102 10.45 -20.06 11.08
N CYS A 103 10.25 -18.87 11.63
CA CYS A 103 11.32 -18.05 12.22
C CYS A 103 11.88 -18.61 13.55
N ARG A 104 11.19 -19.54 14.21
CA ARG A 104 11.60 -20.20 15.47
C ARG A 104 11.99 -21.66 15.26
N THR A 105 11.59 -22.26 14.16
CA THR A 105 11.92 -23.64 13.82
C THR A 105 13.32 -23.72 13.21
N ARG A 106 14.29 -24.21 14.00
CA ARG A 106 15.67 -24.42 13.57
C ARG A 106 15.88 -25.85 13.07
N VAL A 107 16.58 -26.00 11.94
CA VAL A 107 16.78 -27.28 11.27
C VAL A 107 18.12 -27.87 11.64
N PHE A 108 18.09 -28.91 12.47
CA PHE A 108 19.31 -29.63 12.93
C PHE A 108 19.52 -30.99 12.23
N ARG A 109 18.53 -31.48 11.51
CA ARG A 109 18.50 -32.75 10.75
C ARG A 109 17.60 -32.58 9.53
N ASP A 110 17.64 -33.51 8.62
CA ASP A 110 16.74 -33.49 7.47
C ASP A 110 15.29 -33.33 7.92
N MET A 111 14.60 -32.39 7.32
CA MET A 111 13.26 -31.96 7.72
C MET A 111 12.34 -31.82 6.51
N VAL A 112 11.10 -32.26 6.68
CA VAL A 112 10.03 -32.07 5.70
C VAL A 112 8.99 -31.13 6.34
N ILE A 113 8.68 -30.05 5.65
CA ILE A 113 7.64 -29.11 6.05
C ILE A 113 6.59 -28.97 4.96
N SER A 114 5.38 -28.61 5.35
CA SER A 114 4.38 -28.07 4.45
C SER A 114 4.19 -26.61 4.84
N THR A 115 4.31 -25.72 3.88
CA THR A 115 3.75 -24.39 4.01
C THR A 115 2.25 -24.61 4.00
N THR A 116 1.59 -24.32 5.13
CA THR A 116 0.13 -24.45 5.26
C THR A 116 -0.48 -23.86 4.01
N GLU A 117 -1.31 -24.64 3.34
CA GLU A 117 -1.90 -24.32 2.06
C GLU A 117 -2.38 -22.86 2.03
N ALA A 118 -1.51 -21.96 1.57
CA ALA A 118 -1.97 -20.82 0.82
C ALA A 118 -2.50 -21.47 -0.46
N GLU A 119 -3.80 -21.77 -0.50
CA GLU A 119 -4.47 -22.06 -1.75
C GLU A 119 -4.01 -20.96 -2.70
N ARG A 120 -3.40 -21.34 -3.81
CA ARG A 120 -3.21 -20.49 -4.99
C ARG A 120 -4.60 -20.24 -5.62
N GLU A 121 -5.51 -19.71 -4.82
CA GLU A 121 -6.59 -18.90 -5.34
C GLU A 121 -5.89 -17.61 -5.79
N GLU A 122 -6.13 -17.18 -7.03
CA GLU A 122 -5.94 -15.79 -7.44
C GLU A 122 -6.55 -14.96 -6.33
N GLU A 123 -5.70 -14.43 -5.44
CA GLU A 123 -6.15 -13.67 -4.28
C GLU A 123 -6.77 -12.40 -4.83
N TYR A 124 -8.09 -12.41 -4.98
CA TYR A 124 -8.88 -11.20 -5.16
C TYR A 124 -8.70 -10.35 -3.90
N LEU A 125 -7.56 -9.64 -3.87
CA LEU A 125 -7.44 -8.49 -3.00
C LEU A 125 -8.55 -7.54 -3.43
N LYS A 126 -9.44 -7.17 -2.52
CA LYS A 126 -10.36 -6.06 -2.75
C LYS A 126 -9.54 -4.76 -2.64
N ILE A 127 -8.63 -4.62 -3.62
CA ILE A 127 -7.80 -3.44 -3.74
C ILE A 127 -8.70 -2.35 -4.32
N LEU A 128 -8.44 -1.14 -3.88
CA LEU A 128 -9.07 0.08 -4.37
C LEU A 128 -8.78 0.30 -5.86
N THR A 129 -9.42 -0.53 -6.70
CA THR A 129 -9.43 -0.36 -8.15
C THR A 129 -10.51 0.64 -8.59
N THR A 130 -11.44 0.96 -7.69
CA THR A 130 -12.61 1.80 -7.97
C THR A 130 -12.30 3.29 -7.87
N SER A 131 -11.46 3.80 -8.76
CA SER A 131 -11.33 5.24 -8.99
C SER A 131 -12.01 5.71 -10.28
N HIS A 132 -12.74 4.81 -10.99
CA HIS A 132 -13.41 5.14 -12.25
C HIS A 132 -14.32 6.37 -12.22
N HIS A 133 -14.78 6.80 -11.05
CA HIS A 133 -15.67 7.95 -10.91
C HIS A 133 -14.98 9.26 -10.51
N LEU A 134 -13.73 9.22 -10.07
CA LEU A 134 -13.06 10.42 -9.53
C LEU A 134 -12.28 11.19 -10.60
N THR A 135 -11.60 10.53 -11.53
CA THR A 135 -10.83 11.20 -12.58
C THR A 135 -11.70 12.02 -13.52
N HIS A 136 -12.88 11.52 -13.93
CA HIS A 136 -13.83 12.29 -14.74
C HIS A 136 -14.48 13.48 -14.02
N ARG A 137 -14.47 13.51 -12.68
CA ARG A 137 -15.02 14.60 -11.88
C ARG A 137 -14.04 15.77 -11.68
N TYR A 138 -12.73 15.48 -11.74
CA TYR A 138 -11.71 16.45 -11.35
C TYR A 138 -10.95 17.10 -12.51
N ILE A 139 -10.95 16.51 -13.70
CA ILE A 139 -10.25 17.09 -14.86
C ILE A 139 -11.24 17.28 -16.00
N PRO A 140 -11.79 18.49 -16.21
CA PRO A 140 -12.49 18.82 -17.45
C PRO A 140 -11.54 18.61 -18.64
N THR A 141 -12.03 17.99 -19.69
CA THR A 141 -11.25 17.72 -20.93
C THR A 141 -10.45 18.93 -21.46
N PRO A 142 -10.92 20.19 -21.32
CA PRO A 142 -10.14 21.36 -21.75
C PRO A 142 -8.86 21.63 -20.93
N GLU A 143 -8.72 21.02 -19.74
CA GLU A 143 -7.58 21.24 -18.86
C GLU A 143 -6.47 20.19 -18.98
N LEU A 144 -6.64 19.18 -19.83
CA LEU A 144 -5.61 18.17 -20.06
C LEU A 144 -4.36 18.82 -20.65
N ALA A 145 -3.30 18.78 -19.85
CA ALA A 145 -1.97 19.27 -20.21
C ALA A 145 -0.93 18.26 -19.72
N PRO A 146 -0.85 17.07 -20.34
CA PRO A 146 0.03 16.00 -19.87
C PRO A 146 1.50 16.39 -19.98
N LEU A 147 2.34 15.78 -19.13
CA LEU A 147 3.77 16.02 -19.07
C LEU A 147 4.52 15.66 -20.37
N ILE A 148 3.96 14.78 -21.19
CA ILE A 148 4.51 14.39 -22.48
C ILE A 148 3.60 14.89 -23.59
N SER A 149 4.20 15.61 -24.55
CA SER A 149 3.53 16.01 -25.79
C SER A 149 4.11 15.27 -26.99
N LYS A 150 3.29 15.08 -28.02
CA LYS A 150 3.70 14.49 -29.31
C LYS A 150 3.29 15.40 -30.44
N GLN A 151 4.24 15.82 -31.24
CA GLN A 151 4.02 16.74 -32.36
C GLN A 151 4.43 16.08 -33.66
N ARG A 152 3.47 16.05 -34.64
CA ARG A 152 3.75 15.58 -36.00
C ARG A 152 4.56 16.62 -36.73
N LEU A 153 5.68 16.21 -37.32
CA LEU A 153 6.56 17.07 -38.06
C LEU A 153 6.88 16.50 -39.44
N THR A 154 7.05 17.39 -40.41
CA THR A 154 7.65 17.11 -41.70
C THR A 154 8.80 18.08 -41.89
N LEU A 155 10.03 17.57 -41.80
CA LEU A 155 11.22 18.37 -41.96
C LEU A 155 11.47 18.60 -43.49
N SER A 156 11.82 19.84 -43.87
CA SER A 156 12.11 20.15 -45.26
C SER A 156 13.35 19.41 -45.75
N PRO A 157 13.35 18.83 -46.94
CA PRO A 157 14.54 18.21 -47.55
C PRO A 157 15.74 19.16 -47.66
N ASP A 158 15.48 20.46 -47.84
CA ASP A 158 16.51 21.49 -48.00
C ASP A 158 17.31 21.74 -46.74
N ILE A 159 16.73 21.47 -45.56
CA ILE A 159 17.40 21.61 -44.25
C ILE A 159 18.64 20.72 -44.15
N GLN A 160 18.64 19.52 -44.73
CA GLN A 160 19.80 18.63 -44.76
C GLN A 160 20.91 19.11 -45.71
N GLN A 161 20.58 19.95 -46.69
CA GLN A 161 21.54 20.52 -47.64
C GLN A 161 22.28 21.72 -47.03
N ASP A 162 21.69 22.45 -46.06
CA ASP A 162 22.23 23.63 -45.46
C ASP A 162 23.26 23.34 -44.34
N GLY A 163 23.62 22.05 -44.11
CA GLY A 163 24.61 21.65 -43.09
C GLY A 163 24.13 21.77 -41.67
N LEU A 164 22.83 21.89 -41.44
CA LEU A 164 22.20 21.89 -40.12
C LEU A 164 22.28 20.50 -39.45
N SER A 165 22.43 20.50 -38.12
CA SER A 165 22.33 19.24 -37.36
C SER A 165 20.91 18.68 -37.38
N ASP A 166 20.77 17.37 -37.21
CA ASP A 166 19.45 16.70 -37.08
C ASP A 166 18.57 17.34 -35.99
N LEU A 167 19.19 17.72 -34.86
CA LEU A 167 18.47 18.37 -33.77
C LEU A 167 18.01 19.79 -34.14
N ASP A 168 18.85 20.57 -34.85
CA ASP A 168 18.47 21.93 -35.30
C ASP A 168 17.38 21.89 -36.36
N ALA A 169 17.38 20.87 -37.22
CA ALA A 169 16.28 20.63 -38.15
C ALA A 169 14.94 20.41 -37.42
N ILE A 170 14.95 19.65 -36.32
CA ILE A 170 13.76 19.44 -35.49
C ILE A 170 13.34 20.73 -34.79
N LYS A 171 14.29 21.51 -34.23
CA LYS A 171 13.99 22.84 -33.63
C LYS A 171 13.26 23.75 -34.59
N LEU A 172 13.77 23.87 -35.80
CA LEU A 172 13.12 24.67 -36.84
C LEU A 172 11.71 24.17 -37.19
N GLY A 173 11.53 22.85 -37.21
CA GLY A 173 10.21 22.23 -37.49
C GLY A 173 9.21 22.45 -36.35
N LEU A 174 9.68 22.53 -35.11
CA LEU A 174 8.86 22.78 -33.91
C LEU A 174 8.49 24.26 -33.75
N GLY A 175 9.34 25.18 -34.21
CA GLY A 175 9.14 26.61 -34.07
C GLY A 175 10.05 27.29 -33.05
N SER A 176 9.99 28.64 -33.01
CA SER A 176 10.93 29.48 -32.22
C SER A 176 10.85 29.24 -30.69
N GLU A 177 9.77 28.72 -30.18
CA GLU A 177 9.63 28.36 -28.76
C GLU A 177 10.59 27.23 -28.34
N TYR A 178 11.06 26.41 -29.30
CA TYR A 178 11.96 25.28 -29.04
C TYR A 178 13.44 25.55 -29.39
N ASN A 179 13.86 26.82 -29.48
CA ASN A 179 15.25 27.16 -29.82
C ASN A 179 16.27 26.59 -28.83
N ASP A 180 15.88 26.37 -27.58
CA ASP A 180 16.69 25.79 -26.51
C ASP A 180 16.49 24.27 -26.35
N LEU A 181 15.78 23.61 -27.31
CA LEU A 181 15.52 22.16 -27.29
C LEU A 181 16.80 21.37 -27.07
N LYS A 182 16.74 20.46 -26.12
CA LYS A 182 17.82 19.50 -25.80
C LYS A 182 17.35 18.09 -26.12
N ALA A 183 18.29 17.15 -26.16
CA ALA A 183 17.97 15.74 -26.28
C ALA A 183 18.98 14.91 -25.49
N PRO A 184 18.55 13.86 -24.77
CA PRO A 184 19.43 12.97 -24.07
C PRO A 184 20.24 12.12 -25.07
N LEU A 185 21.41 11.65 -24.64
CA LEU A 185 22.37 10.97 -25.52
C LEU A 185 21.79 9.71 -26.18
N ASN A 186 20.95 8.96 -25.46
CA ASN A 186 20.26 7.78 -26.02
C ASN A 186 19.29 8.13 -27.17
N CYS A 187 18.62 9.28 -27.11
CA CYS A 187 17.80 9.78 -28.21
C CYS A 187 18.71 10.17 -29.40
N LEU A 188 19.77 10.93 -29.16
CA LEU A 188 20.71 11.35 -30.20
C LEU A 188 21.38 10.19 -30.92
N HIS A 189 21.72 9.11 -30.22
CA HIS A 189 22.28 7.88 -30.84
C HIS A 189 21.34 7.26 -31.89
N SER A 190 20.04 7.28 -31.65
CA SER A 190 19.05 6.65 -32.53
C SER A 190 18.48 7.61 -33.58
N LEU A 191 18.60 8.92 -33.37
CA LEU A 191 17.93 9.98 -34.14
C LEU A 191 18.24 9.91 -35.64
N PRO A 192 19.51 9.83 -36.09
CA PRO A 192 19.81 9.81 -37.53
C PRO A 192 19.14 8.63 -38.27
N GLN A 193 19.16 7.45 -37.63
CA GLN A 193 18.55 6.26 -38.24
C GLN A 193 17.02 6.40 -38.28
N LYS A 194 16.40 6.97 -37.25
CA LYS A 194 14.95 7.18 -37.16
C LYS A 194 14.49 8.23 -38.19
N LEU A 195 15.20 9.34 -38.32
CA LEU A 195 14.91 10.34 -39.37
C LEU A 195 15.01 9.76 -40.76
N LYS A 196 16.05 8.97 -41.07
CA LYS A 196 16.20 8.29 -42.34
C LYS A 196 15.06 7.29 -42.59
N LYS A 197 14.72 6.48 -41.60
CA LYS A 197 13.62 5.49 -41.71
C LYS A 197 12.27 6.14 -41.97
N THR A 198 12.02 7.28 -41.39
CA THR A 198 10.76 8.02 -41.54
C THR A 198 10.77 9.00 -42.70
N GLN A 199 11.87 9.08 -43.46
CA GLN A 199 12.06 10.07 -44.54
C GLN A 199 11.79 11.50 -44.04
N SER A 200 12.26 11.83 -42.83
CA SER A 200 12.09 13.13 -42.16
C SER A 200 10.62 13.53 -41.91
N ARG A 201 9.70 12.54 -41.97
CA ARG A 201 8.29 12.70 -41.59
C ARG A 201 7.96 11.84 -40.39
N GLY A 202 7.80 12.47 -39.24
CA GLY A 202 7.67 11.72 -38.00
C GLY A 202 6.93 12.47 -36.90
N THR A 203 7.03 11.96 -35.72
CA THR A 203 6.46 12.51 -34.48
C THR A 203 7.57 12.75 -33.48
N ALA A 204 7.80 14.01 -33.11
CA ALA A 204 8.64 14.37 -31.99
C ALA A 204 7.92 14.09 -30.68
N VAL A 205 8.55 13.33 -29.79
CA VAL A 205 8.10 13.08 -28.41
C VAL A 205 8.84 14.03 -27.50
N LEU A 206 8.11 14.88 -26.80
CA LEU A 206 8.66 16.00 -26.04
C LEU A 206 8.23 15.95 -24.58
N HIS A 207 9.18 16.24 -23.69
CA HIS A 207 8.93 16.64 -22.31
C HIS A 207 9.51 18.05 -22.14
N GLU A 208 8.64 19.05 -22.03
CA GLU A 208 9.05 20.45 -22.06
C GLU A 208 9.94 20.75 -23.29
N HIS A 209 11.14 21.30 -23.06
CA HIS A 209 12.14 21.59 -24.09
C HIS A 209 13.16 20.43 -24.24
N CYS A 210 12.72 19.19 -24.04
CA CYS A 210 13.56 17.99 -24.22
C CYS A 210 12.92 17.02 -25.22
N LEU A 211 13.63 16.74 -26.33
CA LEU A 211 13.26 15.70 -27.28
C LEU A 211 13.64 14.34 -26.70
N LEU A 212 12.63 13.58 -26.31
CA LEU A 212 12.82 12.21 -25.78
C LEU A 212 12.98 11.17 -26.86
N ASP A 213 12.26 11.35 -27.99
CA ASP A 213 12.30 10.40 -29.09
C ASP A 213 11.77 11.01 -30.40
N TRP A 214 12.09 10.34 -31.51
CA TRP A 214 11.51 10.54 -32.82
C TRP A 214 10.82 9.24 -33.29
N GLN A 215 9.53 9.29 -33.56
CA GLN A 215 8.69 8.15 -33.93
C GLN A 215 8.07 8.30 -35.33
N THR A 216 7.45 7.24 -35.84
CA THR A 216 6.62 7.27 -37.04
C THR A 216 5.35 8.12 -36.84
N GLN A 217 4.76 8.67 -37.89
CA GLN A 217 3.62 9.61 -37.79
C GLN A 217 2.36 8.97 -37.17
N ASP A 218 2.15 7.69 -37.39
CA ASP A 218 1.03 6.91 -36.81
C ASP A 218 1.07 6.83 -35.28
N LYS A 219 2.23 7.03 -34.66
CA LYS A 219 2.39 7.02 -33.20
C LYS A 219 2.01 8.35 -32.51
N ALA A 220 1.61 9.39 -33.24
CA ALA A 220 1.29 10.70 -32.65
C ALA A 220 0.10 10.64 -31.69
N ASP A 221 -0.88 9.81 -31.97
CA ASP A 221 -2.10 9.67 -31.18
C ASP A 221 -1.95 8.63 -30.04
N SER A 222 -0.91 7.80 -30.11
CA SER A 222 -0.57 6.82 -29.05
C SER A 222 0.19 7.52 -27.91
N ARG A 223 -0.54 8.05 -26.95
CA ARG A 223 -0.01 8.85 -25.84
C ARG A 223 -0.49 8.30 -24.52
N TYR A 224 0.42 7.65 -23.78
CA TYR A 224 0.11 6.97 -22.53
C TYR A 224 1.14 7.30 -21.45
N GLY A 225 0.72 7.19 -20.19
CA GLY A 225 1.60 7.33 -19.02
C GLY A 225 1.17 6.42 -17.89
N LEU A 226 2.11 6.15 -16.99
CA LEU A 226 1.91 5.28 -15.84
C LEU A 226 1.89 6.07 -14.53
N VAL A 227 1.12 5.58 -13.59
CA VAL A 227 1.13 6.02 -12.20
C VAL A 227 1.41 4.82 -11.31
N PHE A 228 2.29 5.00 -10.33
CA PHE A 228 2.57 4.02 -9.30
C PHE A 228 2.27 4.61 -7.91
N ASP A 229 1.45 3.92 -7.16
CA ASP A 229 1.26 4.13 -5.74
C ASP A 229 2.11 3.09 -4.99
N LEU A 230 3.11 3.58 -4.25
CA LEU A 230 4.11 2.78 -3.56
C LEU A 230 3.69 2.52 -2.12
N GLY A 231 2.59 1.79 -1.93
CA GLY A 231 2.12 1.43 -0.60
C GLY A 231 3.08 0.49 0.14
N THR A 232 3.06 0.54 1.46
CA THR A 232 3.87 -0.34 2.31
C THR A 232 3.47 -1.81 2.13
N SER A 233 2.17 -2.09 2.12
CA SER A 233 1.62 -3.46 2.00
C SER A 233 1.26 -3.82 0.55
N THR A 234 0.81 -2.85 -0.24
CA THR A 234 0.29 -3.06 -1.59
C THR A 234 0.83 -2.02 -2.54
N LEU A 235 1.21 -2.45 -3.75
CA LEU A 235 1.58 -1.57 -4.86
C LEU A 235 0.42 -1.50 -5.84
N VAL A 236 0.10 -0.30 -6.32
CA VAL A 236 -0.92 -0.08 -7.35
C VAL A 236 -0.28 0.59 -8.57
N GLY A 237 -0.57 0.06 -9.75
CA GLY A 237 -0.19 0.64 -11.03
C GLY A 237 -1.42 1.02 -11.84
N LYS A 238 -1.40 2.18 -12.49
CA LYS A 238 -2.45 2.65 -13.38
C LYS A 238 -1.88 3.14 -14.69
N LEU A 239 -2.58 2.85 -15.77
CA LEU A 239 -2.25 3.30 -17.12
C LEU A 239 -3.29 4.30 -17.59
N PHE A 240 -2.84 5.48 -18.04
CA PHE A 240 -3.71 6.55 -18.53
C PHE A 240 -3.45 6.87 -19.98
N SER A 241 -4.55 7.19 -20.70
CA SER A 241 -4.53 7.79 -22.03
C SER A 241 -4.45 9.32 -21.91
N PHE A 242 -3.54 9.94 -22.65
CA PHE A 242 -3.46 11.41 -22.72
C PHE A 242 -4.39 12.02 -23.79
N ALA A 243 -5.13 11.19 -24.51
CA ALA A 243 -6.10 11.68 -25.48
C ALA A 243 -7.31 12.31 -24.81
N ASP A 244 -7.75 11.70 -23.71
CA ASP A 244 -8.98 12.04 -23.00
C ASP A 244 -8.84 12.01 -21.46
N GLY A 245 -7.66 11.65 -20.95
CA GLY A 245 -7.40 11.52 -19.52
C GLY A 245 -7.98 10.25 -18.88
N SER A 246 -8.47 9.31 -19.68
CA SER A 246 -9.10 8.10 -19.16
C SER A 246 -8.08 7.11 -18.56
N GLU A 247 -8.50 6.42 -17.50
CA GLU A 247 -7.81 5.25 -16.96
C GLU A 247 -8.06 4.06 -17.89
N VAL A 248 -7.01 3.58 -18.55
CA VAL A 248 -7.05 2.48 -19.54
C VAL A 248 -6.98 1.12 -18.86
N ALA A 249 -6.14 1.01 -17.83
CA ALA A 249 -5.95 -0.21 -17.06
C ALA A 249 -5.48 0.11 -15.64
N VAL A 250 -5.83 -0.77 -14.70
CA VAL A 250 -5.36 -0.75 -13.33
C VAL A 250 -4.95 -2.16 -12.91
N ALA A 251 -3.86 -2.25 -12.18
CA ALA A 251 -3.39 -3.50 -11.59
C ALA A 251 -2.74 -3.24 -10.23
N SER A 252 -2.66 -4.26 -9.42
CA SER A 252 -2.08 -4.17 -8.09
C SER A 252 -1.46 -5.51 -7.68
N CYS A 253 -0.50 -5.46 -6.76
CA CYS A 253 0.10 -6.64 -6.17
C CYS A 253 0.50 -6.36 -4.72
N LEU A 254 0.73 -7.42 -3.95
CA LEU A 254 1.38 -7.30 -2.65
C LEU A 254 2.81 -6.78 -2.86
N ASN A 255 3.25 -5.91 -1.96
CA ASN A 255 4.61 -5.42 -1.96
C ASN A 255 5.56 -6.51 -1.45
N SER A 256 6.35 -7.12 -2.32
CA SER A 256 7.29 -8.20 -1.99
C SER A 256 8.33 -7.83 -0.93
N GLN A 257 8.48 -6.54 -0.61
CA GLN A 257 9.34 -6.08 0.50
C GLN A 257 8.80 -6.53 1.86
N SER A 258 7.51 -6.88 1.99
CA SER A 258 6.92 -7.44 3.21
C SER A 258 7.67 -8.68 3.71
N ARG A 259 8.32 -9.42 2.82
CA ARG A 259 9.19 -10.56 3.15
C ARG A 259 10.40 -10.16 4.02
N ARG A 260 10.83 -8.90 3.99
CA ARG A 260 11.96 -8.34 4.75
C ARG A 260 11.54 -7.42 5.89
N GLY A 261 10.29 -6.95 5.86
CA GLY A 261 9.69 -6.10 6.86
C GLY A 261 8.26 -5.73 6.46
N ALA A 262 7.30 -6.04 7.31
CA ALA A 262 5.88 -5.80 7.04
C ALA A 262 5.54 -4.30 7.03
N ASP A 263 6.26 -3.49 7.82
CA ASP A 263 6.06 -2.06 7.99
C ASP A 263 7.34 -1.25 7.70
N VAL A 264 7.21 0.07 7.68
CA VAL A 264 8.31 1.01 7.42
C VAL A 264 9.45 0.82 8.42
N ILE A 265 9.15 0.69 9.71
CA ILE A 265 10.16 0.60 10.77
C ILE A 265 10.97 -0.69 10.65
N SER A 266 10.31 -1.80 10.40
CA SER A 266 10.99 -3.10 10.20
C SER A 266 11.87 -3.09 8.94
N ARG A 267 11.48 -2.39 7.86
CA ARG A 267 12.33 -2.20 6.67
C ARG A 267 13.54 -1.31 6.95
N LEU A 268 13.36 -0.21 7.68
CA LEU A 268 14.47 0.65 8.11
C LEU A 268 15.47 -0.14 8.98
N LYS A 269 14.96 -0.96 9.91
CA LYS A 269 15.78 -1.85 10.72
C LYS A 269 16.54 -2.85 9.85
N PHE A 270 15.87 -3.50 8.88
CA PHE A 270 16.50 -4.43 7.95
C PHE A 270 17.64 -3.78 7.16
N ILE A 271 17.44 -2.56 6.63
CA ILE A 271 18.49 -1.80 5.92
C ILE A 271 19.68 -1.53 6.83
N ARG A 272 19.44 -1.16 8.09
CA ARG A 272 20.51 -0.84 9.04
C ARG A 272 21.33 -2.07 9.44
N GLU A 273 20.69 -3.22 9.59
CA GLU A 273 21.33 -4.46 10.07
C GLU A 273 22.00 -5.28 8.95
N HIS A 274 21.68 -5.01 7.68
CA HIS A 274 22.19 -5.76 6.54
C HIS A 274 22.86 -4.82 5.51
N PRO A 275 24.15 -5.01 5.20
CA PRO A 275 24.87 -4.17 4.23
C PRO A 275 24.20 -4.08 2.85
N GLU A 276 23.58 -5.16 2.40
CA GLU A 276 22.85 -5.26 1.11
C GLU A 276 21.34 -4.97 1.26
N GLY A 277 20.89 -4.53 2.46
CA GLY A 277 19.47 -4.42 2.80
C GLY A 277 18.72 -3.45 1.89
N LEU A 278 19.28 -2.28 1.63
CA LEU A 278 18.68 -1.29 0.73
C LEU A 278 18.53 -1.84 -0.69
N GLU A 279 19.60 -2.41 -1.26
CA GLU A 279 19.55 -2.94 -2.63
C GLU A 279 18.64 -4.17 -2.74
N SER A 280 18.55 -4.98 -1.69
CA SER A 280 17.60 -6.09 -1.63
C SER A 280 16.16 -5.61 -1.71
N LEU A 281 15.76 -4.61 -0.88
CA LEU A 281 14.42 -4.02 -0.89
C LEU A 281 14.13 -3.28 -2.21
N ARG A 282 15.12 -2.55 -2.75
CA ARG A 282 15.01 -1.87 -4.03
C ARG A 282 14.72 -2.85 -5.17
N ARG A 283 15.46 -3.96 -5.25
CA ARG A 283 15.22 -5.00 -6.29
C ARG A 283 13.81 -5.57 -6.21
N LEU A 284 13.30 -5.83 -5.00
CA LEU A 284 11.93 -6.35 -4.82
C LEU A 284 10.90 -5.38 -5.39
N VAL A 285 10.88 -4.12 -4.95
CA VAL A 285 9.89 -3.15 -5.44
C VAL A 285 10.01 -2.88 -6.93
N VAL A 286 11.24 -2.79 -7.48
CA VAL A 286 11.45 -2.59 -8.91
C VAL A 286 10.95 -3.78 -9.73
N ASN A 287 11.15 -5.01 -9.27
CA ASN A 287 10.62 -6.20 -9.92
C ASN A 287 9.09 -6.20 -9.91
N ASP A 288 8.47 -5.90 -8.78
CA ASP A 288 7.01 -5.79 -8.67
C ASP A 288 6.45 -4.74 -9.63
N LEU A 289 7.05 -3.54 -9.68
CA LEU A 289 6.64 -2.47 -10.61
C LEU A 289 6.81 -2.86 -12.08
N ASN A 290 7.87 -3.59 -12.42
CA ASN A 290 8.07 -4.10 -13.78
C ASN A 290 7.04 -5.18 -14.15
N GLN A 291 6.63 -6.03 -13.22
CA GLN A 291 5.56 -7.01 -13.42
C GLN A 291 4.21 -6.32 -13.60
N LEU A 292 3.86 -5.36 -12.72
CA LEU A 292 2.66 -4.53 -12.87
C LEU A 292 2.63 -3.81 -14.22
N THR A 293 3.74 -3.20 -14.63
CA THR A 293 3.86 -2.54 -15.93
C THR A 293 3.58 -3.50 -17.08
N SER A 294 4.20 -4.68 -17.05
CA SER A 294 4.00 -5.70 -18.10
C SER A 294 2.55 -6.15 -18.17
N HIS A 295 1.88 -6.34 -17.03
CA HIS A 295 0.47 -6.70 -16.96
C HIS A 295 -0.44 -5.59 -17.54
N LEU A 296 -0.26 -4.34 -17.10
CA LEU A 296 -1.02 -3.18 -17.56
C LEU A 296 -0.90 -2.98 -19.08
N LEU A 297 0.31 -3.06 -19.62
CA LEU A 297 0.55 -2.88 -21.04
C LEU A 297 -0.01 -4.03 -21.87
N SER A 298 0.14 -5.26 -21.39
CA SER A 298 -0.41 -6.44 -22.05
C SER A 298 -1.94 -6.39 -22.14
N SER A 299 -2.63 -5.97 -21.07
CA SER A 299 -4.09 -5.82 -21.04
C SER A 299 -4.58 -4.71 -22.00
N ALA A 300 -3.76 -3.70 -22.26
CA ALA A 300 -4.06 -2.58 -23.16
C ALA A 300 -3.55 -2.79 -24.60
N GLY A 301 -2.85 -3.90 -24.89
CA GLY A 301 -2.25 -4.15 -26.21
C GLY A 301 -1.11 -3.20 -26.56
N LEU A 302 -0.39 -2.68 -25.55
CA LEU A 302 0.71 -1.72 -25.68
C LEU A 302 2.07 -2.37 -25.42
N HIS A 303 3.14 -1.68 -25.82
CA HIS A 303 4.52 -2.09 -25.61
C HIS A 303 5.25 -1.16 -24.66
N LEU A 304 6.36 -1.62 -24.07
CA LEU A 304 7.19 -0.83 -23.16
C LEU A 304 7.71 0.46 -23.81
N GLU A 305 7.96 0.41 -25.11
CA GLU A 305 8.42 1.55 -25.91
C GLU A 305 7.35 2.63 -26.17
N ASP A 306 6.08 2.37 -25.83
CA ASP A 306 5.01 3.37 -25.96
C ASP A 306 4.93 4.30 -24.73
N ILE A 307 5.64 3.98 -23.63
CA ILE A 307 5.59 4.72 -22.36
C ILE A 307 6.84 5.57 -22.17
N PHE A 308 6.64 6.90 -22.10
CA PHE A 308 7.69 7.90 -21.92
C PHE A 308 7.69 8.59 -20.57
N ILE A 309 6.68 8.36 -19.74
CA ILE A 309 6.57 8.98 -18.42
C ILE A 309 5.85 8.05 -17.44
N ALA A 310 6.36 8.01 -16.23
CA ALA A 310 5.69 7.45 -15.07
C ALA A 310 5.75 8.44 -13.90
N VAL A 311 4.75 8.43 -13.04
CA VAL A 311 4.70 9.17 -11.78
C VAL A 311 4.64 8.18 -10.63
N ALA A 312 5.46 8.36 -9.61
CA ALA A 312 5.46 7.53 -8.41
C ALA A 312 5.16 8.38 -7.17
N ALA A 313 4.15 7.97 -6.42
CA ALA A 313 3.80 8.49 -5.11
C ALA A 313 3.92 7.38 -4.06
N GLY A 314 4.26 7.74 -2.83
CA GLY A 314 4.35 6.81 -1.71
C GLY A 314 4.92 7.50 -0.48
N ASN A 315 4.97 6.79 0.64
CA ASN A 315 5.60 7.34 1.82
C ASN A 315 7.11 7.58 1.59
N THR A 316 7.69 8.44 2.40
CA THR A 316 9.08 8.89 2.24
C THR A 316 10.06 7.73 2.16
N THR A 317 9.90 6.71 3.00
CA THR A 317 10.79 5.53 3.02
C THR A 317 10.68 4.74 1.72
N MET A 318 9.48 4.51 1.21
CA MET A 318 9.26 3.76 -0.04
C MET A 318 9.84 4.47 -1.26
N GLN A 319 9.70 5.81 -1.33
CA GLN A 319 10.29 6.60 -2.40
C GLN A 319 11.83 6.57 -2.34
N HIS A 320 12.43 6.65 -1.14
CA HIS A 320 13.87 6.54 -0.97
C HIS A 320 14.40 5.16 -1.38
N ILE A 321 13.72 4.08 -0.99
CA ILE A 321 14.11 2.72 -1.39
C ILE A 321 14.04 2.56 -2.91
N LEU A 322 12.98 3.04 -3.57
CA LEU A 322 12.86 2.99 -5.03
C LEU A 322 14.04 3.70 -5.71
N LEU A 323 14.41 4.88 -5.21
CA LEU A 323 15.52 5.68 -5.74
C LEU A 323 16.92 5.13 -5.35
N GLY A 324 17.00 4.14 -4.46
CA GLY A 324 18.27 3.65 -3.92
C GLY A 324 18.94 4.64 -2.95
N LEU A 325 18.18 5.60 -2.41
CA LEU A 325 18.63 6.54 -1.40
C LEU A 325 18.49 5.92 -0.02
N SER A 326 19.51 6.08 0.84
CA SER A 326 19.46 5.51 2.19
C SER A 326 18.39 6.19 3.05
N PRO A 327 17.35 5.45 3.52
CA PRO A 327 16.34 6.03 4.38
C PRO A 327 16.71 5.96 5.88
N VAL A 328 17.93 5.59 6.24
CA VAL A 328 18.34 5.37 7.65
C VAL A 328 18.16 6.63 8.50
N GLY A 329 18.37 7.82 7.93
CA GLY A 329 18.11 9.09 8.64
C GLY A 329 16.65 9.31 9.05
N ILE A 330 15.70 8.57 8.45
CA ILE A 330 14.28 8.61 8.81
C ILE A 330 14.00 7.79 10.09
N ALA A 331 14.87 6.83 10.44
CA ALA A 331 14.67 5.95 11.59
C ALA A 331 14.94 6.63 12.94
N GLU A 332 15.66 7.73 12.96
CA GLU A 332 16.11 8.41 14.19
C GLU A 332 15.83 9.90 14.13
N ALA A 333 15.46 10.50 15.27
CA ALA A 333 15.24 11.94 15.35
C ALA A 333 16.48 12.72 14.90
N PRO A 334 16.32 13.75 14.06
CA PRO A 334 15.09 14.46 13.68
C PRO A 334 14.33 13.90 12.46
N PHE A 335 14.47 12.60 12.12
CA PHE A 335 13.74 11.89 11.07
C PHE A 335 13.94 12.50 9.65
N SER A 336 15.20 12.83 9.35
CA SER A 336 15.55 13.60 8.13
C SER A 336 15.65 12.69 6.91
N PRO A 337 14.87 12.95 5.84
CA PRO A 337 15.05 12.29 4.55
C PRO A 337 16.29 12.83 3.83
N VAL A 338 16.78 12.09 2.83
CA VAL A 338 17.89 12.57 1.96
C VAL A 338 17.42 13.65 0.99
N LEU A 339 16.17 13.56 0.54
CA LEU A 339 15.56 14.46 -0.44
C LEU A 339 14.13 14.78 -0.03
N THR A 340 13.75 16.05 -0.15
CA THR A 340 12.37 16.53 0.04
C THR A 340 11.72 16.98 -1.26
N ASP A 341 12.52 17.48 -2.21
CA ASP A 341 12.00 17.95 -3.49
C ASP A 341 11.54 16.79 -4.38
N GLY A 342 10.60 17.07 -5.28
CA GLY A 342 10.25 16.13 -6.34
C GLY A 342 11.43 15.92 -7.28
N LEU A 343 11.62 14.70 -7.76
CA LEU A 343 12.75 14.32 -8.58
C LEU A 343 12.32 13.70 -9.91
N VAL A 344 12.94 14.18 -11.01
CA VAL A 344 12.81 13.57 -12.34
C VAL A 344 14.10 12.84 -12.66
N VAL A 345 13.99 11.55 -12.94
CA VAL A 345 15.13 10.71 -13.34
C VAL A 345 14.78 9.91 -14.59
N ASN A 346 15.79 9.40 -15.29
CA ASN A 346 15.53 8.40 -16.31
C ASN A 346 15.01 7.12 -15.63
N ALA A 347 13.90 6.59 -16.12
CA ALA A 347 13.26 5.40 -15.53
C ALA A 347 14.19 4.18 -15.43
N ARG A 348 15.15 4.05 -16.35
CA ARG A 348 16.15 2.98 -16.33
C ARG A 348 17.18 3.12 -15.21
N GLU A 349 17.46 4.33 -14.74
CA GLU A 349 18.40 4.54 -13.62
C GLU A 349 17.88 3.91 -12.32
N VAL A 350 16.56 3.85 -12.17
CA VAL A 350 15.92 3.14 -11.03
C VAL A 350 15.59 1.68 -11.35
N GLY A 351 15.84 1.21 -12.58
CA GLY A 351 15.62 -0.18 -12.98
C GLY A 351 14.25 -0.47 -13.61
N LEU A 352 13.45 0.54 -13.90
CA LEU A 352 12.17 0.35 -14.58
C LEU A 352 12.37 0.07 -16.07
N ARG A 353 11.64 -0.91 -16.59
CA ARG A 353 11.68 -1.33 -17.99
C ARG A 353 10.64 -0.59 -18.78
N LEU A 354 10.99 0.61 -19.23
CA LEU A 354 10.18 1.47 -20.10
C LEU A 354 11.01 1.89 -21.32
N HIS A 355 10.48 2.79 -22.15
CA HIS A 355 11.25 3.38 -23.26
C HIS A 355 12.64 3.88 -22.76
N PRO A 356 13.72 3.74 -23.52
CA PRO A 356 15.07 4.16 -23.09
C PRO A 356 15.17 5.60 -22.59
N SER A 357 14.37 6.49 -23.16
CA SER A 357 14.29 7.90 -22.74
C SER A 357 13.12 8.20 -21.81
N ALA A 358 12.44 7.18 -21.28
CA ALA A 358 11.33 7.40 -20.38
C ALA A 358 11.80 8.04 -19.07
N LEU A 359 10.97 8.94 -18.56
CA LEU A 359 11.17 9.66 -17.31
C LEU A 359 10.31 9.05 -16.20
N LEU A 360 10.86 9.03 -15.00
CA LEU A 360 10.12 8.78 -13.77
C LEU A 360 10.12 10.08 -12.96
N TYR A 361 8.94 10.59 -12.67
CA TYR A 361 8.74 11.63 -11.67
C TYR A 361 8.41 10.97 -10.33
N VAL A 362 9.20 11.26 -9.31
CA VAL A 362 8.95 10.86 -7.93
C VAL A 362 8.47 12.10 -7.17
N MET A 363 7.34 11.96 -6.48
CA MET A 363 6.68 13.04 -5.75
C MET A 363 7.59 13.70 -4.71
N PRO A 364 7.43 15.01 -4.44
CA PRO A 364 8.06 15.63 -3.28
C PRO A 364 7.51 15.02 -1.98
N VAL A 365 8.28 15.17 -0.90
CA VAL A 365 7.91 14.78 0.45
C VAL A 365 8.09 15.95 1.40
N LYS A 366 7.39 15.97 2.55
CA LYS A 366 7.57 17.04 3.55
C LYS A 366 8.60 16.68 4.62
N SER A 367 8.58 15.43 5.08
CA SER A 367 9.41 14.94 6.19
C SER A 367 9.60 13.44 6.12
N GLY A 368 10.29 12.84 7.08
CA GLY A 368 10.50 11.41 7.13
C GLY A 368 9.22 10.57 7.15
N TYR A 369 8.12 11.11 7.69
CA TYR A 369 6.84 10.43 7.79
C TYR A 369 5.68 11.14 7.05
N ILE A 370 5.98 12.16 6.27
CA ILE A 370 5.00 12.86 5.42
C ILE A 370 5.49 12.75 3.99
N GLY A 371 4.99 11.77 3.29
CA GLY A 371 5.42 11.35 1.95
C GLY A 371 4.63 11.96 0.81
N GLY A 372 4.97 11.55 -0.41
CA GLY A 372 4.28 11.94 -1.62
C GLY A 372 2.86 11.40 -1.74
N ASP A 373 2.54 10.30 -1.03
CA ASP A 373 1.21 9.77 -0.88
C ASP A 373 0.26 10.78 -0.20
N LEU A 374 0.67 11.34 0.95
CA LEU A 374 -0.14 12.35 1.64
C LEU A 374 -0.24 13.65 0.84
N LEU A 375 0.85 14.09 0.15
CA LEU A 375 0.77 15.24 -0.73
C LEU A 375 -0.19 15.00 -1.90
N SER A 376 -0.17 13.81 -2.48
CA SER A 376 -1.13 13.37 -3.50
C SER A 376 -2.56 13.40 -2.97
N PHE A 377 -2.77 12.95 -1.74
CA PHE A 377 -4.08 13.00 -1.10
C PHE A 377 -4.56 14.45 -0.90
N MET A 378 -3.69 15.36 -0.47
CA MET A 378 -4.02 16.79 -0.35
C MET A 378 -4.42 17.38 -1.71
N LEU A 379 -3.72 17.05 -2.80
CA LEU A 379 -4.12 17.46 -4.15
C LEU A 379 -5.49 16.92 -4.54
N THR A 380 -5.76 15.64 -4.24
CA THR A 380 -7.06 14.98 -4.51
C THR A 380 -8.20 15.62 -3.72
N SER A 381 -7.93 16.05 -2.49
CA SER A 381 -8.93 16.68 -1.62
C SER A 381 -9.35 18.08 -2.08
N GLY A 382 -8.54 18.74 -2.93
CA GLY A 382 -8.74 20.13 -3.35
C GLY A 382 -8.46 21.15 -2.26
N VAL A 383 -7.79 20.77 -1.15
CA VAL A 383 -7.52 21.68 -0.01
C VAL A 383 -6.71 22.91 -0.40
N THR A 384 -5.90 22.82 -1.44
CA THR A 384 -5.11 23.95 -1.96
C THR A 384 -5.96 24.98 -2.72
N GLU A 385 -7.14 24.60 -3.17
CA GLU A 385 -8.07 25.43 -3.94
C GLU A 385 -9.15 26.06 -3.05
N GLN A 386 -9.26 25.62 -1.78
CA GLN A 386 -10.23 26.10 -0.79
C GLN A 386 -9.54 27.04 0.21
N GLU A 387 -9.76 28.36 0.08
CA GLU A 387 -9.09 29.34 0.95
C GLU A 387 -9.67 29.41 2.37
N ASP A 388 -10.99 29.29 2.51
CA ASP A 388 -11.70 29.56 3.77
C ASP A 388 -12.26 28.29 4.43
N GLU A 389 -12.43 27.21 3.69
CA GLU A 389 -13.03 25.98 4.18
C GLU A 389 -11.98 25.06 4.81
N ILE A 390 -12.22 24.68 6.06
CA ILE A 390 -11.32 23.76 6.78
C ILE A 390 -11.60 22.33 6.37
N ILE A 391 -10.58 21.69 5.85
CA ILE A 391 -10.61 20.27 5.46
C ILE A 391 -9.75 19.47 6.41
N LEU A 392 -10.33 18.38 6.95
CA LEU A 392 -9.63 17.33 7.67
C LEU A 392 -9.46 16.13 6.74
N GLY A 393 -8.24 15.71 6.49
CA GLY A 393 -7.92 14.49 5.74
C GLY A 393 -7.17 13.47 6.58
N LEU A 394 -7.57 12.21 6.46
CA LEU A 394 -6.94 11.08 7.14
C LEU A 394 -6.61 9.97 6.13
N ASP A 395 -5.36 9.62 6.03
CA ASP A 395 -4.94 8.37 5.39
C ASP A 395 -4.75 7.31 6.48
N LEU A 396 -5.59 6.27 6.40
CA LEU A 396 -5.71 5.25 7.45
C LEU A 396 -4.97 3.97 7.02
N GLY A 397 -3.72 3.86 7.41
CA GLY A 397 -2.85 2.70 7.22
C GLY A 397 -2.17 2.26 8.52
N THR A 398 -0.99 1.66 8.41
CA THR A 398 -0.12 1.31 9.55
C THR A 398 0.28 2.54 10.36
N ASN A 399 0.50 3.67 9.66
CA ASN A 399 0.52 5.00 10.26
C ASN A 399 -0.83 5.68 9.95
N GLY A 400 -1.20 6.65 10.79
CA GLY A 400 -2.30 7.55 10.49
C GLY A 400 -1.71 8.90 10.06
N GLU A 401 -1.65 9.15 8.75
CA GLU A 401 -1.25 10.45 8.25
C GLU A 401 -2.45 11.39 8.21
N ILE A 402 -2.29 12.57 8.81
CA ILE A 402 -3.39 13.52 9.03
C ILE A 402 -2.98 14.88 8.48
N PHE A 403 -3.89 15.53 7.76
CA PHE A 403 -3.78 16.96 7.49
C PHE A 403 -5.06 17.69 7.91
N LEU A 404 -4.89 18.95 8.31
CA LEU A 404 -5.98 19.82 8.74
C LEU A 404 -5.70 21.26 8.36
N GLY A 405 -6.65 21.91 7.71
CA GLY A 405 -6.54 23.32 7.35
C GLY A 405 -7.19 23.67 6.03
N SER A 406 -6.72 24.75 5.42
CA SER A 406 -7.20 25.30 4.15
C SER A 406 -6.02 25.78 3.29
N GLY A 407 -6.30 26.36 2.12
CA GLY A 407 -5.29 27.01 1.28
C GLY A 407 -4.53 28.16 1.95
N LYS A 408 -5.02 28.72 3.06
CA LYS A 408 -4.34 29.77 3.83
C LYS A 408 -3.38 29.23 4.89
N ARG A 409 -3.70 28.10 5.50
CA ARG A 409 -2.88 27.45 6.53
C ARG A 409 -3.19 25.97 6.59
N LEU A 410 -2.17 25.15 6.40
CA LEU A 410 -2.31 23.70 6.35
C LEU A 410 -1.28 23.03 7.24
N LEU A 411 -1.76 22.25 8.20
CA LEU A 411 -0.95 21.47 9.12
C LEU A 411 -1.02 20.00 8.78
N THR A 412 0.04 19.27 9.09
CA THR A 412 0.06 17.81 8.97
C THR A 412 0.84 17.16 10.11
N CYS A 413 0.45 15.94 10.45
CA CYS A 413 1.20 15.07 11.35
C CYS A 413 1.07 13.61 10.90
N SER A 414 1.95 12.76 11.41
CA SER A 414 1.86 11.31 11.30
C SER A 414 1.80 10.70 12.69
N THR A 415 0.88 9.78 12.90
CA THR A 415 0.68 9.07 14.16
C THR A 415 1.08 7.62 14.01
N ALA A 416 1.75 7.06 15.01
CA ALA A 416 2.05 5.64 15.07
C ALA A 416 0.80 4.86 15.52
N ALA A 417 -0.20 4.75 14.64
CA ALA A 417 -1.45 4.06 14.92
C ALA A 417 -1.27 2.55 15.11
N GLY A 418 -0.23 1.99 14.51
CA GLY A 418 0.00 0.55 14.48
C GLY A 418 -0.90 -0.16 13.45
N PRO A 419 -0.63 -1.43 13.16
CA PRO A 419 -1.25 -2.13 12.05
C PRO A 419 -2.62 -2.76 12.39
N ALA A 420 -3.23 -2.44 13.53
CA ALA A 420 -4.52 -3.02 13.96
C ALA A 420 -5.64 -2.74 12.94
N LEU A 421 -5.66 -1.54 12.36
CA LEU A 421 -6.62 -1.13 11.34
C LEU A 421 -6.43 -1.83 9.99
N GLU A 422 -5.28 -2.48 9.77
CA GLU A 422 -5.03 -3.37 8.62
C GLU A 422 -5.28 -4.86 8.96
N GLY A 423 -5.80 -5.15 10.15
CA GLY A 423 -6.07 -6.49 10.64
C GLY A 423 -4.85 -7.22 11.22
N ALA A 424 -3.68 -6.59 11.27
CA ALA A 424 -2.51 -7.15 11.92
C ALA A 424 -2.57 -6.95 13.44
N ARG A 425 -1.97 -7.86 14.20
CA ARG A 425 -2.04 -7.96 15.67
C ARG A 425 -3.43 -8.26 16.24
N ILE A 426 -4.44 -8.42 15.40
CA ILE A 426 -5.78 -8.86 15.74
C ILE A 426 -5.83 -10.38 15.66
N SER A 427 -6.41 -11.04 16.65
CA SER A 427 -6.36 -12.50 16.84
C SER A 427 -6.89 -13.28 15.62
N HIS A 428 -8.00 -12.83 15.06
CA HIS A 428 -8.59 -13.34 13.82
C HIS A 428 -8.56 -12.28 12.71
N GLY A 429 -7.57 -11.38 12.78
CA GLY A 429 -7.43 -10.29 11.83
C GLY A 429 -6.80 -10.76 10.52
N MET A 430 -7.25 -10.17 9.42
CA MET A 430 -6.70 -10.40 8.09
C MET A 430 -6.83 -9.17 7.21
N ILE A 431 -6.04 -9.11 6.16
CA ILE A 431 -6.19 -8.07 5.14
C ILE A 431 -7.54 -8.20 4.42
N ALA A 432 -8.00 -7.13 3.75
CA ALA A 432 -9.26 -7.10 3.02
C ALA A 432 -9.20 -7.97 1.76
N LYS A 433 -9.38 -9.30 1.93
CA LYS A 433 -9.43 -10.32 0.87
C LYS A 433 -10.62 -11.25 1.06
N ALA A 434 -10.85 -12.16 0.10
CA ALA A 434 -11.94 -13.13 0.18
C ALA A 434 -11.93 -13.90 1.52
N GLY A 435 -13.08 -13.92 2.18
CA GLY A 435 -13.27 -14.49 3.51
C GLY A 435 -13.10 -13.52 4.67
N ALA A 436 -12.68 -12.26 4.43
CA ALA A 436 -12.64 -11.24 5.48
C ALA A 436 -14.03 -10.65 5.74
N ILE A 437 -14.44 -10.59 7.00
CA ILE A 437 -15.60 -9.82 7.43
C ILE A 437 -15.24 -8.33 7.27
N GLU A 438 -15.95 -7.62 6.37
CA GLU A 438 -15.67 -6.23 6.02
C GLU A 438 -16.65 -5.22 6.60
N GLY A 439 -17.82 -5.67 7.02
CA GLY A 439 -18.86 -4.82 7.62
C GLY A 439 -19.71 -5.63 8.57
N VAL A 440 -20.20 -4.97 9.63
CA VAL A 440 -21.03 -5.58 10.67
C VAL A 440 -22.19 -4.64 10.98
N SER A 441 -23.41 -5.18 11.07
CA SER A 441 -24.61 -4.49 11.53
C SER A 441 -25.35 -5.31 12.58
N PHE A 442 -26.23 -4.64 13.34
CA PHE A 442 -27.11 -5.27 14.31
C PHE A 442 -28.54 -4.84 14.00
N GLU A 443 -29.36 -5.79 13.58
CA GLU A 443 -30.72 -5.55 13.12
C GLU A 443 -31.64 -6.62 13.69
N GLU A 444 -32.84 -6.23 14.11
CA GLU A 444 -33.89 -7.15 14.63
C GLU A 444 -33.42 -8.09 15.78
N GLY A 445 -32.39 -7.67 16.54
CA GLY A 445 -31.83 -8.45 17.65
C GLY A 445 -30.75 -9.46 17.23
N GLU A 446 -30.35 -9.48 15.97
CA GLU A 446 -29.33 -10.37 15.42
C GLU A 446 -28.13 -9.61 14.86
N LEU A 447 -26.95 -10.25 14.93
CA LEU A 447 -25.71 -9.76 14.34
C LEU A 447 -25.61 -10.23 12.89
N HIS A 448 -25.54 -9.27 11.98
CA HIS A 448 -25.30 -9.50 10.57
C HIS A 448 -23.89 -9.08 10.19
N TYR A 449 -23.24 -9.82 9.30
CA TYR A 449 -21.94 -9.44 8.79
C TYR A 449 -21.80 -9.72 7.29
N ARG A 450 -21.05 -8.86 6.62
CA ARG A 450 -20.77 -8.97 5.20
C ARG A 450 -19.33 -9.46 5.01
N VAL A 451 -19.16 -10.48 4.16
CA VAL A 451 -17.87 -11.13 3.91
C VAL A 451 -17.44 -10.88 2.46
N ILE A 452 -16.20 -10.47 2.27
CA ILE A 452 -15.63 -10.27 0.93
C ILE A 452 -15.67 -11.60 0.17
N GLY A 453 -16.17 -11.57 -1.07
CA GLY A 453 -16.30 -12.75 -1.92
C GLY A 453 -17.53 -13.60 -1.65
N ASN A 454 -18.43 -13.21 -0.73
CA ASN A 454 -19.65 -13.94 -0.37
C ASN A 454 -19.43 -15.42 0.00
N ILE A 455 -18.30 -15.71 0.63
CA ILE A 455 -17.95 -17.02 1.19
C ILE A 455 -18.09 -17.00 2.72
N LYS A 456 -17.96 -18.16 3.37
CA LYS A 456 -17.91 -18.21 4.83
C LYS A 456 -16.70 -17.43 5.38
N PRO A 457 -16.83 -16.74 6.54
CA PRO A 457 -15.75 -15.93 7.11
C PRO A 457 -14.53 -16.77 7.51
N LYS A 458 -13.36 -16.26 7.21
CA LYS A 458 -12.05 -16.75 7.65
C LYS A 458 -11.47 -15.91 8.78
N GLY A 459 -11.89 -14.62 8.85
CA GLY A 459 -11.42 -13.65 9.83
C GLY A 459 -12.09 -12.29 9.61
N ILE A 460 -11.52 -11.24 10.19
CA ILE A 460 -12.06 -9.88 10.14
C ILE A 460 -11.01 -8.90 9.64
N CYS A 461 -11.35 -8.01 8.70
CA CYS A 461 -10.48 -6.91 8.30
C CYS A 461 -10.77 -5.63 9.11
N GLY A 462 -9.96 -4.60 8.91
CA GLY A 462 -10.03 -3.38 9.72
C GLY A 462 -11.38 -2.68 9.71
N SER A 463 -12.07 -2.60 8.56
CA SER A 463 -13.40 -2.00 8.48
C SER A 463 -14.43 -2.79 9.28
N GLY A 464 -14.43 -4.12 9.14
CA GLY A 464 -15.28 -5.00 9.93
C GLY A 464 -15.01 -4.90 11.45
N LEU A 465 -13.74 -4.76 11.84
CA LEU A 465 -13.35 -4.57 13.25
C LEU A 465 -13.91 -3.25 13.81
N VAL A 466 -13.79 -2.16 13.07
CA VAL A 466 -14.33 -0.84 13.47
C VAL A 466 -15.86 -0.91 13.60
N ASP A 467 -16.54 -1.50 12.61
CA ASP A 467 -17.99 -1.65 12.63
C ASP A 467 -18.46 -2.54 13.80
N LEU A 468 -17.79 -3.68 14.01
CA LEU A 468 -18.13 -4.60 15.09
C LEU A 468 -18.02 -3.92 16.47
N VAL A 469 -16.90 -3.24 16.74
CA VAL A 469 -16.72 -2.55 18.02
C VAL A 469 -17.73 -1.42 18.20
N ALA A 470 -18.04 -0.67 17.14
CA ALA A 470 -19.09 0.36 17.17
C ALA A 470 -20.47 -0.24 17.52
N VAL A 471 -20.83 -1.36 16.89
CA VAL A 471 -22.06 -2.11 17.19
C VAL A 471 -22.07 -2.58 18.65
N LEU A 472 -21.00 -3.20 19.14
CA LEU A 472 -20.92 -3.73 20.50
C LEU A 472 -20.97 -2.63 21.57
N LEU A 473 -20.42 -1.44 21.27
CA LEU A 473 -20.56 -0.24 22.10
C LEU A 473 -22.01 0.25 22.16
N CYS A 474 -22.71 0.29 21.03
CA CYS A 474 -24.12 0.68 20.98
C CYS A 474 -25.03 -0.32 21.71
N CYS A 475 -24.69 -1.61 21.65
CA CYS A 475 -25.40 -2.67 22.33
C CYS A 475 -25.04 -2.79 23.83
N GLY A 476 -24.11 -1.98 24.37
CA GLY A 476 -23.64 -2.04 25.76
C GLY A 476 -22.84 -3.31 26.11
N ILE A 477 -22.41 -4.07 25.11
CA ILE A 477 -21.55 -5.25 25.28
C ILE A 477 -20.09 -4.83 25.60
N ILE A 478 -19.62 -3.75 24.98
CA ILE A 478 -18.34 -3.12 25.31
C ILE A 478 -18.65 -1.82 26.05
N ASP A 479 -17.93 -1.56 27.14
CA ASP A 479 -18.04 -0.29 27.87
C ASP A 479 -17.06 0.79 27.35
N GLN A 480 -17.11 1.97 27.96
CA GLN A 480 -16.27 3.09 27.57
C GLN A 480 -14.78 2.81 27.74
N GLU A 481 -14.40 2.08 28.78
CA GLU A 481 -13.02 1.66 29.02
C GLU A 481 -12.59 0.54 28.06
N GLY A 482 -13.51 0.01 27.24
CA GLY A 482 -13.24 -1.04 26.26
C GLY A 482 -13.28 -2.46 26.83
N LEU A 483 -13.92 -2.66 27.98
CA LEU A 483 -14.10 -3.98 28.55
C LEU A 483 -15.31 -4.69 27.92
N ILE A 484 -15.12 -5.91 27.44
CA ILE A 484 -16.23 -6.79 27.02
C ILE A 484 -16.92 -7.28 28.30
N ARG A 485 -18.12 -6.77 28.55
CA ARG A 485 -18.89 -7.04 29.77
C ARG A 485 -19.48 -8.45 29.76
N PRO A 486 -19.68 -9.08 30.93
CA PRO A 486 -20.47 -10.30 31.00
C PRO A 486 -21.94 -10.01 30.62
N PRO A 487 -22.71 -11.03 30.22
CA PRO A 487 -24.13 -10.87 29.90
C PRO A 487 -24.89 -10.16 31.01
N GLN A 488 -25.64 -9.11 30.65
CA GLN A 488 -26.46 -8.30 31.60
C GLN A 488 -27.93 -8.31 31.15
N GLN A 489 -28.82 -8.53 32.10
CA GLN A 489 -30.26 -8.56 31.83
C GLN A 489 -30.73 -7.23 31.25
N GLY A 490 -31.53 -7.26 30.17
CA GLY A 490 -32.06 -6.08 29.49
C GLY A 490 -31.12 -5.41 28.49
N VAL A 491 -29.91 -5.94 28.30
CA VAL A 491 -28.91 -5.40 27.37
C VAL A 491 -28.66 -6.42 26.24
N ALA A 492 -29.09 -6.11 25.02
CA ALA A 492 -28.85 -6.90 23.80
C ALA A 492 -28.89 -8.42 24.01
N GLU A 493 -29.99 -8.94 24.60
CA GLU A 493 -30.13 -10.35 25.03
C GLU A 493 -29.83 -11.35 23.92
N GLY A 494 -30.12 -11.01 22.66
CA GLY A 494 -29.80 -11.83 21.49
C GLY A 494 -28.30 -12.08 21.27
N LEU A 495 -27.42 -11.25 21.84
CA LEU A 495 -25.96 -11.37 21.73
C LEU A 495 -25.31 -12.07 22.91
N HIS A 496 -26.05 -12.36 24.00
CA HIS A 496 -25.47 -12.94 25.23
C HIS A 496 -24.78 -14.30 24.99
N SER A 497 -25.35 -15.14 24.12
CA SER A 497 -24.78 -16.45 23.77
C SER A 497 -23.44 -16.34 23.02
N ARG A 498 -23.12 -15.16 22.49
CA ARG A 498 -21.85 -14.89 21.78
C ARG A 498 -20.75 -14.38 22.72
N ILE A 499 -21.06 -14.08 24.00
CA ILE A 499 -20.08 -13.69 25.00
C ILE A 499 -19.51 -14.95 25.64
N ILE A 500 -18.24 -15.22 25.38
CA ILE A 500 -17.55 -16.44 25.82
C ILE A 500 -16.51 -16.07 26.88
N ASN A 501 -16.64 -16.61 28.08
CA ASN A 501 -15.64 -16.39 29.14
C ASN A 501 -14.52 -17.42 29.02
N GLN A 502 -13.30 -16.96 28.81
CA GLN A 502 -12.10 -17.80 28.78
C GLN A 502 -11.16 -17.36 29.90
N ALA A 503 -10.96 -18.22 30.88
CA ALA A 503 -10.06 -17.98 32.03
C ALA A 503 -10.30 -16.64 32.77
N GLY A 504 -11.55 -16.19 32.86
CA GLY A 504 -11.93 -14.93 33.52
C GLY A 504 -11.91 -13.69 32.64
N VAL A 505 -11.59 -13.83 31.35
CA VAL A 505 -11.65 -12.76 30.34
C VAL A 505 -12.78 -13.08 29.37
N ASN A 506 -13.56 -12.07 29.00
CA ASN A 506 -14.63 -12.22 28.04
C ASN A 506 -14.13 -11.90 26.62
N ASP A 507 -14.45 -12.80 25.69
CA ASP A 507 -14.28 -12.62 24.26
C ASP A 507 -15.67 -12.65 23.59
N PHE A 508 -15.79 -12.09 22.38
CA PHE A 508 -17.03 -12.08 21.63
C PHE A 508 -16.95 -12.98 20.40
N LEU A 509 -17.84 -13.96 20.28
CA LEU A 509 -17.94 -14.89 19.15
C LEU A 509 -18.61 -14.18 17.96
N ILE A 510 -17.84 -13.92 16.89
CA ILE A 510 -18.33 -13.29 15.66
C ILE A 510 -19.01 -14.33 14.77
N ALA A 511 -18.30 -15.44 14.52
CA ALA A 511 -18.82 -16.56 13.72
C ALA A 511 -18.53 -17.89 14.41
N SER A 512 -19.54 -18.76 14.50
CA SER A 512 -19.42 -20.09 15.06
C SER A 512 -18.62 -21.04 14.13
N PRO A 513 -18.19 -22.22 14.60
CA PRO A 513 -17.53 -23.20 13.73
C PRO A 513 -18.36 -23.58 12.50
N GLU A 514 -19.68 -23.64 12.63
CA GLU A 514 -20.60 -23.97 11.54
C GLU A 514 -20.73 -22.84 10.52
N GLU A 515 -20.58 -21.59 10.97
CA GLU A 515 -20.65 -20.38 10.15
C GLU A 515 -19.32 -20.11 9.44
N SER A 516 -18.18 -20.52 9.98
CA SER A 516 -16.84 -20.24 9.48
C SER A 516 -16.38 -21.14 8.34
N TYR A 517 -15.36 -20.69 7.57
CA TYR A 517 -14.86 -21.38 6.38
C TYR A 517 -14.17 -22.72 6.71
N ASP A 518 -13.35 -22.73 7.74
CA ASP A 518 -12.51 -23.88 8.12
C ASP A 518 -13.00 -24.58 9.40
N SER A 519 -14.28 -24.38 9.76
CA SER A 519 -14.90 -24.87 10.98
C SER A 519 -14.17 -24.43 12.26
N ARG A 520 -13.51 -23.27 12.23
CA ARG A 520 -12.90 -22.61 13.38
C ARG A 520 -13.71 -21.38 13.75
N PRO A 521 -14.00 -21.18 15.03
CA PRO A 521 -14.73 -19.97 15.43
C PRO A 521 -13.88 -18.71 15.22
N VAL A 522 -14.55 -17.63 14.83
CA VAL A 522 -13.93 -16.30 14.69
C VAL A 522 -14.34 -15.46 15.90
N TYR A 523 -13.36 -14.96 16.65
CA TYR A 523 -13.57 -14.16 17.85
C TYR A 523 -13.05 -12.74 17.70
N LEU A 524 -13.68 -11.81 18.43
CA LEU A 524 -13.09 -10.56 18.89
C LEU A 524 -12.61 -10.78 20.32
N THR A 525 -11.32 -10.72 20.56
CA THR A 525 -10.77 -10.88 21.92
C THR A 525 -10.68 -9.55 22.65
N GLN A 526 -10.61 -9.59 23.98
CA GLN A 526 -10.38 -8.40 24.78
C GLN A 526 -9.07 -7.68 24.39
N LYS A 527 -8.06 -8.46 23.97
CA LYS A 527 -6.79 -7.91 23.47
C LYS A 527 -6.99 -7.13 22.16
N ASP A 528 -7.82 -7.62 21.26
CA ASP A 528 -8.11 -6.96 19.98
C ASP A 528 -8.77 -5.61 20.18
N VAL A 529 -9.68 -5.50 21.18
CA VAL A 529 -10.28 -4.22 21.57
C VAL A 529 -9.20 -3.23 22.03
N ARG A 530 -8.20 -3.69 22.81
CA ARG A 530 -7.07 -2.84 23.26
C ARG A 530 -6.19 -2.38 22.10
N GLU A 531 -5.89 -3.25 21.14
CA GLU A 531 -5.15 -2.86 19.94
C GLU A 531 -5.90 -1.78 19.14
N LEU A 532 -7.23 -1.89 19.00
CA LEU A 532 -8.05 -0.86 18.36
C LEU A 532 -8.06 0.45 19.16
N GLN A 533 -8.15 0.40 20.49
CA GLN A 533 -8.11 1.59 21.35
C GLN A 533 -6.79 2.35 21.19
N LEU A 534 -5.67 1.64 21.10
CA LEU A 534 -4.36 2.26 20.86
C LEU A 534 -4.33 2.95 19.48
N ALA A 535 -4.77 2.25 18.44
CA ALA A 535 -4.78 2.79 17.08
C ALA A 535 -5.66 4.04 16.95
N LYS A 536 -6.93 3.95 17.38
CA LYS A 536 -7.87 5.08 17.27
C LYS A 536 -7.48 6.24 18.19
N GLY A 537 -6.93 5.93 19.37
CA GLY A 537 -6.47 6.94 20.33
C GLY A 537 -5.33 7.79 19.78
N ALA A 538 -4.37 7.16 19.08
CA ALA A 538 -3.27 7.87 18.43
C ALA A 538 -3.77 8.83 17.34
N ILE A 539 -4.70 8.37 16.48
CA ILE A 539 -5.30 9.19 15.42
C ILE A 539 -6.09 10.35 16.01
N ALA A 540 -7.00 10.09 16.96
CA ALA A 540 -7.81 11.12 17.60
C ALA A 540 -6.95 12.18 18.32
N ALA A 541 -5.87 11.76 18.99
CA ALA A 541 -4.91 12.68 19.62
C ALA A 541 -4.17 13.54 18.58
N GLY A 542 -3.80 12.98 17.44
CA GLY A 542 -3.21 13.71 16.32
C GLY A 542 -4.15 14.79 15.80
N ILE A 543 -5.42 14.44 15.51
CA ILE A 543 -6.46 15.38 15.08
C ILE A 543 -6.62 16.50 16.11
N LYS A 544 -6.77 16.16 17.38
CA LYS A 544 -6.94 17.14 18.46
C LYS A 544 -5.76 18.09 18.57
N THR A 545 -4.53 17.56 18.43
CA THR A 545 -3.30 18.38 18.44
C THR A 545 -3.27 19.38 17.28
N LEU A 546 -3.67 18.97 16.08
CA LEU A 546 -3.75 19.89 14.93
C LEU A 546 -4.86 20.93 15.11
N MET A 547 -6.05 20.53 15.60
CA MET A 547 -7.16 21.46 15.87
C MET A 547 -6.76 22.54 16.86
N ASP A 548 -6.12 22.17 17.97
CA ASP A 548 -5.67 23.15 18.97
C ASP A 548 -4.59 24.08 18.44
N LYS A 549 -3.71 23.58 17.58
CA LYS A 549 -2.64 24.39 16.98
C LYS A 549 -3.18 25.41 15.96
N ILE A 550 -4.26 25.08 15.25
CA ILE A 550 -4.96 26.01 14.36
C ILE A 550 -5.86 26.94 15.19
N GLY A 551 -6.43 26.46 16.31
CA GLY A 551 -7.34 27.18 17.17
C GLY A 551 -8.81 27.04 16.73
N ILE A 552 -9.22 25.83 16.27
CA ILE A 552 -10.57 25.55 15.78
C ILE A 552 -11.28 24.48 16.61
N GLY A 553 -12.63 24.50 16.57
CA GLY A 553 -13.50 23.45 17.08
C GLY A 553 -13.96 22.49 15.99
N THR A 554 -14.68 21.44 16.39
CA THR A 554 -15.25 20.45 15.44
C THR A 554 -16.28 21.06 14.48
N GLN A 555 -17.00 22.09 14.93
CA GLN A 555 -17.98 22.83 14.12
C GLN A 555 -17.39 23.66 12.99
N ASP A 556 -16.09 23.93 13.03
CA ASP A 556 -15.38 24.71 12.01
C ASP A 556 -14.89 23.83 10.84
N ILE A 557 -14.96 22.49 10.98
CA ILE A 557 -14.57 21.55 9.95
C ILE A 557 -15.69 21.46 8.89
N GLY A 558 -15.38 21.87 7.67
CA GLY A 558 -16.31 21.84 6.54
C GLY A 558 -16.38 20.49 5.85
N HIS A 559 -15.23 19.80 5.70
CA HIS A 559 -15.14 18.47 5.10
C HIS A 559 -14.20 17.57 5.86
N VAL A 560 -14.53 16.27 5.89
CA VAL A 560 -13.66 15.20 6.38
C VAL A 560 -13.47 14.19 5.24
N TYR A 561 -12.23 14.01 4.82
CA TYR A 561 -11.88 13.04 3.79
C TYR A 561 -11.10 11.87 4.37
N LEU A 562 -11.55 10.65 4.04
CA LEU A 562 -10.88 9.41 4.40
C LEU A 562 -10.23 8.81 3.16
N ALA A 563 -8.97 8.42 3.29
CA ALA A 563 -8.19 7.73 2.27
C ALA A 563 -7.60 6.42 2.81
N GLY A 564 -6.91 5.69 1.96
CA GLY A 564 -6.35 4.39 2.28
C GLY A 564 -7.35 3.24 2.19
N ALA A 565 -6.86 2.02 2.33
CA ALA A 565 -7.68 0.81 2.17
C ALA A 565 -8.83 0.76 3.19
N LEU A 566 -8.58 1.13 4.45
CA LEU A 566 -9.60 1.19 5.48
C LEU A 566 -10.62 2.31 5.21
N GLY A 567 -10.13 3.51 4.90
CA GLY A 567 -10.97 4.70 4.74
C GLY A 567 -12.04 4.58 3.66
N ASN A 568 -11.87 3.66 2.71
CA ASN A 568 -12.84 3.43 1.64
C ASN A 568 -14.01 2.52 2.04
N TYR A 569 -13.83 1.66 3.03
CA TYR A 569 -14.81 0.62 3.38
C TYR A 569 -15.40 0.80 4.79
N VAL A 570 -14.79 1.64 5.63
CA VAL A 570 -15.28 1.89 6.97
C VAL A 570 -16.53 2.79 6.94
N ALA A 571 -17.52 2.45 7.74
CA ALA A 571 -18.72 3.29 7.88
C ALA A 571 -18.38 4.59 8.66
N PRO A 572 -18.69 5.78 8.11
CA PRO A 572 -18.45 7.05 8.80
C PRO A 572 -19.04 7.10 10.22
N TYR A 573 -20.24 6.55 10.41
CA TYR A 573 -20.87 6.44 11.73
C TYR A 573 -19.98 5.66 12.71
N SER A 574 -19.46 4.51 12.30
CA SER A 574 -18.63 3.64 13.16
C SER A 574 -17.33 4.33 13.57
N THR A 575 -16.72 5.12 12.68
CA THR A 575 -15.50 5.89 12.99
C THR A 575 -15.73 6.96 14.05
N ILE A 576 -16.87 7.66 13.99
CA ILE A 576 -17.26 8.66 15.01
C ILE A 576 -17.63 7.94 16.32
N ARG A 577 -18.38 6.83 16.24
CA ARG A 577 -18.86 6.10 17.42
C ARG A 577 -17.72 5.52 18.27
N ILE A 578 -16.67 5.02 17.64
CA ILE A 578 -15.48 4.58 18.38
C ILE A 578 -14.54 5.72 18.78
N GLY A 579 -14.81 6.97 18.34
CA GLY A 579 -13.98 8.14 18.61
C GLY A 579 -12.66 8.17 17.85
N LEU A 580 -12.61 7.54 16.66
CA LEU A 580 -11.50 7.69 15.73
C LEU A 580 -11.57 9.06 15.04
N LEU A 581 -12.78 9.48 14.63
CA LEU A 581 -13.09 10.81 14.15
C LEU A 581 -13.73 11.66 15.26
N PRO A 582 -13.55 12.99 15.24
CA PRO A 582 -14.30 13.89 16.10
C PRO A 582 -15.79 13.84 15.79
N ALA A 583 -16.62 14.28 16.73
CA ALA A 583 -18.08 14.37 16.55
C ALA A 583 -18.43 15.47 15.53
N VAL A 584 -18.46 15.12 14.26
CA VAL A 584 -18.84 15.97 13.12
C VAL A 584 -20.14 15.46 12.49
N ASN A 585 -20.77 16.28 11.64
CA ASN A 585 -21.92 15.83 10.85
C ASN A 585 -21.48 14.74 9.87
N LEU A 586 -22.21 13.61 9.82
CA LEU A 586 -21.92 12.50 8.90
C LEU A 586 -21.91 12.93 7.43
N GLU A 587 -22.70 13.93 7.05
CA GLU A 587 -22.83 14.41 5.67
C GLU A 587 -21.54 15.04 5.13
N ILE A 588 -20.63 15.52 5.99
CA ILE A 588 -19.35 16.08 5.57
C ILE A 588 -18.24 15.03 5.47
N VAL A 589 -18.48 13.79 5.93
CA VAL A 589 -17.50 12.70 5.89
C VAL A 589 -17.60 11.93 4.57
N ARG A 590 -16.53 11.88 3.82
CA ARG A 590 -16.48 11.22 2.50
C ARG A 590 -15.21 10.39 2.36
N SER A 591 -15.33 9.23 1.70
CA SER A 591 -14.17 8.48 1.25
C SER A 591 -13.70 8.96 -0.12
N LEU A 592 -12.39 9.15 -0.28
CA LEU A 592 -11.74 9.46 -1.57
C LEU A 592 -11.04 8.24 -2.21
N GLY A 593 -11.24 7.05 -1.65
CA GLY A 593 -10.64 5.85 -2.20
C GLY A 593 -9.11 5.86 -2.13
N ASN A 594 -8.45 5.43 -3.20
CA ASN A 594 -7.00 5.54 -3.33
C ASN A 594 -6.63 6.98 -3.74
N ALA A 595 -6.66 7.90 -2.78
CA ALA A 595 -6.36 9.32 -3.00
C ALA A 595 -4.89 9.55 -3.40
N ALA A 596 -3.95 8.71 -2.93
CA ALA A 596 -2.55 8.76 -3.30
C ALA A 596 -2.37 8.54 -4.82
N SER A 597 -2.94 7.48 -5.38
CA SER A 597 -2.86 7.24 -6.81
C SER A 597 -3.63 8.28 -7.63
N THR A 598 -4.75 8.80 -7.11
CA THR A 598 -5.54 9.84 -7.78
C THR A 598 -4.76 11.15 -7.90
N GLY A 599 -4.12 11.61 -6.82
CA GLY A 599 -3.29 12.82 -6.85
C GLY A 599 -2.07 12.68 -7.77
N ALA A 600 -1.43 11.53 -7.77
CA ALA A 600 -0.34 11.23 -8.71
C ALA A 600 -0.85 11.23 -10.17
N SER A 601 -2.11 10.81 -10.42
CA SER A 601 -2.73 10.89 -11.75
C SER A 601 -3.01 12.33 -12.18
N LEU A 602 -3.41 13.21 -11.26
CA LEU A 602 -3.55 14.65 -11.54
C LEU A 602 -2.24 15.24 -12.06
N ILE A 603 -1.11 14.89 -11.42
CA ILE A 603 0.22 15.35 -11.85
C ILE A 603 0.58 14.81 -13.24
N LEU A 604 0.29 13.52 -13.51
CA LEU A 604 0.56 12.92 -14.81
C LEU A 604 -0.22 13.60 -15.94
N LEU A 605 -1.48 13.94 -15.69
CA LEU A 605 -2.44 14.42 -16.68
C LEU A 605 -2.45 15.94 -16.83
N VAL A 606 -2.04 16.70 -15.79
CA VAL A 606 -2.14 18.16 -15.78
C VAL A 606 -0.88 18.79 -15.19
N LYS A 607 -0.04 19.34 -16.04
CA LYS A 607 1.28 19.90 -15.69
C LYS A 607 1.26 20.90 -14.51
N ARG A 608 0.19 21.67 -14.31
CA ARG A 608 0.11 22.65 -13.21
C ARG A 608 0.27 21.97 -11.84
N TYR A 609 -0.26 20.75 -11.67
CA TYR A 609 -0.18 20.04 -10.40
C TYR A 609 1.23 19.58 -10.02
N TRP A 610 2.14 19.50 -10.99
CA TRP A 610 3.55 19.30 -10.70
C TRP A 610 4.14 20.45 -9.86
N GLN A 611 3.89 21.69 -10.30
CA GLN A 611 4.33 22.89 -9.57
C GLN A 611 3.55 23.00 -8.24
N THR A 612 2.24 22.80 -8.26
CA THR A 612 1.41 22.81 -7.03
C THR A 612 1.93 21.80 -5.98
N ALA A 613 2.37 20.60 -6.38
CA ALA A 613 2.94 19.62 -5.45
C ALA A 613 4.23 20.11 -4.78
N ALA A 614 5.12 20.76 -5.55
CA ALA A 614 6.35 21.33 -5.02
C ALA A 614 6.07 22.50 -4.06
N GLU A 615 5.16 23.40 -4.43
CA GLU A 615 4.72 24.53 -3.59
C GLU A 615 4.04 24.02 -2.31
N LEU A 616 3.18 22.99 -2.41
CA LEU A 616 2.49 22.38 -1.29
C LEU A 616 3.49 21.80 -0.28
N ALA A 617 4.51 21.07 -0.73
CA ALA A 617 5.54 20.50 0.15
C ALA A 617 6.29 21.58 0.97
N GLN A 618 6.43 22.78 0.42
CA GLN A 618 7.02 23.93 1.13
C GLN A 618 6.01 24.59 2.07
N PHE A 619 4.77 24.74 1.62
CA PHE A 619 3.70 25.47 2.32
C PHE A 619 3.23 24.77 3.59
N ILE A 620 3.04 23.45 3.57
CA ILE A 620 2.51 22.71 4.73
C ILE A 620 3.44 22.77 5.93
N GLU A 621 2.86 22.93 7.12
CA GLU A 621 3.57 22.88 8.39
C GLU A 621 3.47 21.47 8.99
N HIS A 622 4.59 20.77 9.13
CA HIS A 622 4.64 19.48 9.82
C HIS A 622 4.68 19.67 11.33
N VAL A 623 3.82 18.98 12.05
CA VAL A 623 3.73 18.95 13.51
C VAL A 623 4.29 17.63 14.00
N GLU A 624 5.52 17.65 14.51
CA GLU A 624 6.14 16.49 15.12
C GLU A 624 5.47 16.18 16.46
N LEU A 625 4.99 14.94 16.63
CA LEU A 625 4.20 14.52 17.78
C LEU A 625 5.01 13.82 18.88
N SER A 626 6.15 13.23 18.54
CA SER A 626 6.89 12.29 19.39
C SER A 626 7.33 12.88 20.74
N ASN A 627 7.60 14.18 20.80
CA ASN A 627 8.08 14.88 21.99
C ASN A 627 7.07 15.85 22.62
N ARG A 628 5.77 15.73 22.25
CA ARG A 628 4.73 16.65 22.71
C ARG A 628 4.00 16.10 23.92
N ALA A 629 4.03 16.85 25.02
CA ALA A 629 3.33 16.48 26.26
C ALA A 629 1.80 16.53 26.09
N ASP A 630 1.28 17.50 25.33
CA ASP A 630 -0.16 17.63 25.03
C ASP A 630 -0.67 16.44 24.18
N PHE A 631 0.09 15.99 23.19
CA PHE A 631 -0.25 14.79 22.42
C PHE A 631 -0.38 13.55 23.32
N ASN A 632 0.57 13.34 24.24
CA ASN A 632 0.53 12.21 25.16
C ASN A 632 -0.70 12.26 26.10
N GLN A 633 -1.09 13.45 26.55
CA GLN A 633 -2.30 13.62 27.35
C GLN A 633 -3.56 13.31 26.54
N TYR A 634 -3.63 13.79 25.29
CA TYR A 634 -4.74 13.50 24.39
C TYR A 634 -4.78 12.00 24.06
N PHE A 635 -3.64 11.36 23.81
CA PHE A 635 -3.58 9.94 23.51
C PHE A 635 -4.19 9.10 24.64
N ILE A 636 -3.78 9.34 25.91
CA ILE A 636 -4.34 8.63 27.06
C ILE A 636 -5.86 8.85 27.16
N LYS A 637 -6.31 10.11 27.03
CA LYS A 637 -7.73 10.45 27.11
C LYS A 637 -8.56 9.81 26.00
N HIS A 638 -7.99 9.74 24.79
CA HIS A 638 -8.72 9.22 23.64
C HIS A 638 -8.57 7.69 23.47
N MET A 639 -7.93 6.97 24.37
CA MET A 639 -8.00 5.51 24.41
C MET A 639 -9.42 5.05 24.77
N ASP A 640 -10.07 5.72 25.70
CA ASP A 640 -11.46 5.42 26.04
C ASP A 640 -12.41 5.74 24.88
N PHE A 641 -13.48 4.98 24.77
CA PHE A 641 -14.53 5.24 23.78
C PHE A 641 -15.42 6.42 24.24
N PRO A 642 -15.98 7.21 23.30
CA PRO A 642 -16.86 8.32 23.65
C PRO A 642 -18.11 7.90 24.44
N GLU A 643 -18.57 8.77 25.34
CA GLU A 643 -19.90 8.63 25.94
C GLU A 643 -20.99 8.71 24.86
N GLU A 644 -22.09 8.01 25.11
CA GLU A 644 -23.19 7.87 24.16
C GLU A 644 -23.88 9.22 23.91
N SER A 645 -23.70 9.78 22.70
CA SER A 645 -24.47 10.94 22.23
C SER A 645 -25.35 10.66 20.99
N LEU A 646 -25.29 9.42 20.43
CA LEU A 646 -25.98 9.04 19.20
C LEU A 646 -26.90 7.84 19.47
N GLN A 647 -28.22 8.00 19.23
CA GLN A 647 -29.21 6.94 19.47
C GLN A 647 -29.10 5.77 18.46
N PRO A 648 -29.37 4.50 18.89
CA PRO A 648 -29.26 3.29 18.07
C PRO A 648 -30.11 3.27 16.79
N ASP A 649 -31.24 3.99 16.78
CA ASP A 649 -32.20 4.00 15.65
C ASP A 649 -31.65 4.59 14.34
N SER A 650 -30.45 5.20 14.36
CA SER A 650 -29.80 5.73 13.16
C SER A 650 -28.94 4.70 12.40
N ILE A 651 -28.73 3.50 12.96
CA ILE A 651 -27.84 2.47 12.38
C ILE A 651 -28.53 1.72 11.22
N ALA A 652 -29.84 1.43 11.35
CA ALA A 652 -30.57 0.61 10.40
C ALA A 652 -30.96 1.32 9.09
N THR A 653 -31.08 2.66 9.08
CA THR A 653 -31.71 3.39 7.96
C THR A 653 -30.74 4.04 6.97
N LYS A 654 -29.43 4.04 7.20
CA LYS A 654 -28.45 4.78 6.36
C LYS A 654 -27.35 3.96 5.67
N GLN A 655 -27.40 2.62 5.73
CA GLN A 655 -26.45 1.76 4.98
C GLN A 655 -26.92 1.39 3.56
N THR A 656 -28.09 1.89 3.11
CA THR A 656 -28.69 1.56 1.79
C THR A 656 -28.75 2.75 0.81
N ALA A 657 -27.92 3.79 0.99
CA ALA A 657 -27.87 4.90 0.03
C ALA A 657 -26.50 5.03 -0.64
#